data_647524479e988a32c5bb2bf3ffaa0318
#
_entry.id   647524479e988a32c5bb2bf3ffaa0318
#
_cell.length_a   1.000
_cell.length_b   1.000
_cell.length_c   1.000
_cell.angle_alpha   90.00
_cell.angle_beta   90.00
_cell.angle_gamma   90.00
#
_symmetry.space_group_name_H-M   'P 1'
#
loop_
_entity.id
_entity.type
_entity.pdbx_description
1 polymer ?
#
loop_
_entity_poly.entity_id
_entity_poly.type
_entity_poly.pdbx_seq_one_letter_code
_entity_poly.pdbx_strand_id
1 'polypeptide(L)'
;MTMVRANPATVVLDLFKHIKRSAGGRPDQFDLAAVLSACARLDILACGTQVHCDAVKSGFFSGAFCATALVNMYARCGCVGDARRVFGGITCPDTVCWTSMISGYHRAGSYWEALSLFSRMLKMGSSPDQVTCVTVISILASLGRLDDAKALLKRMPTSSTVAWNAVISSYAQQSGIEHEVFGLYKDMRRQGLWPSRSTFASMLSAAANMRAFVEGQQFHASSVRHGLDANVFVGSSLINLYAKCGCISEARYVFDFSLERNIVMWNAMLNGLVRNELQEEAIQMFWYMMRLGLEADEFTFVSVLGACAYLDSHCLGRQVQCVTIKKCMDTSLLVANATLDMHSKFGAIDDAKTLFNLIPYKDSVSWNALIVGLAHNGEEKEAIGMLGLMNEGGITPDEVSFATIVKACSNIRATETGKQIHCLAMKYSICSNHAVGSSLIDLYSKHGDVESCRKVLAQVDASSIVPINALIAGLVQNNRDDEAIQLFQQILSDGLKPSSFTFSSILSGCTGLLSSIVGKQAHCYILKSGLLNDDSSLGVSLIRIYLKSKMLEDADKLLTEMPDHKNLLEWTAIISGYAQNGYSSQSLLSFWRMRSYDVHSDEATFASILKACSEMTALNDGKEIHGLIIKSGFNSYETSTSALIDMYSKCGDITSSFEAFKQLENKQGIMLWNSMIVGFAKNGYADEALLLFQKMQESQLKPDEVTLLGVLIACAHAGLISMGRRYFDSMNKVYGLKPRVDHYACFIDLLGRGGHLEEAEEVINQLPFRPDGVIWATYLAACRMHNDEERGKVAAKKLAELEPENSSTYVLVSGLHAAAGNWGEAKIAREAMRENRVTKFPGCSWVTVGNKTSLFLVQDKKHPDSLSIYEKLDDLTGMMKKDDDIEEYDMLISAEMFT
;
A
#
# COMPACT_ATOMS: atom_id res chain seq x y z
N MET A 1 -52.12 0.76 -37.37
CA MET A 1 -51.80 -0.26 -38.39
C MET A 1 -50.28 -0.39 -38.48
N THR A 2 -49.67 -1.19 -37.60
CA THR A 2 -48.25 -1.53 -37.61
C THR A 2 -48.11 -2.75 -38.56
N MET A 3 -47.61 -2.51 -39.76
CA MET A 3 -47.13 -3.59 -40.62
C MET A 3 -45.90 -4.20 -39.96
N VAL A 4 -46.06 -5.30 -39.24
CA VAL A 4 -45.02 -6.23 -38.89
C VAL A 4 -44.44 -6.74 -40.21
N ARG A 5 -43.23 -6.30 -40.60
CA ARG A 5 -42.47 -6.89 -41.71
C ARG A 5 -42.20 -8.35 -41.34
N ALA A 6 -42.98 -9.25 -41.86
CA ALA A 6 -42.78 -10.69 -41.69
C ALA A 6 -41.33 -11.05 -42.11
N ASN A 7 -40.60 -11.77 -41.26
CA ASN A 7 -39.24 -12.22 -41.56
C ASN A 7 -39.28 -13.03 -42.88
N PRO A 8 -38.50 -12.69 -43.92
CA PRO A 8 -38.52 -13.39 -45.21
C PRO A 8 -38.39 -14.92 -45.11
N ALA A 9 -37.69 -15.40 -44.06
CA ALA A 9 -37.52 -16.84 -43.82
C ALA A 9 -38.81 -17.54 -43.36
N THR A 10 -39.66 -16.87 -42.58
CA THR A 10 -40.99 -17.44 -42.20
C THR A 10 -41.93 -17.52 -43.36
N VAL A 11 -41.89 -16.53 -44.27
CA VAL A 11 -42.69 -16.54 -45.50
C VAL A 11 -42.33 -17.72 -46.42
N VAL A 12 -41.02 -18.03 -46.56
CA VAL A 12 -40.54 -19.18 -47.34
C VAL A 12 -41.03 -20.51 -46.75
N LEU A 13 -41.02 -20.63 -45.41
CA LEU A 13 -41.52 -21.84 -44.73
C LEU A 13 -43.03 -22.04 -44.93
N ASP A 14 -43.78 -20.96 -44.91
CA ASP A 14 -45.24 -21.01 -45.13
C ASP A 14 -45.56 -21.30 -46.58
N LEU A 15 -44.83 -20.73 -47.55
CA LEU A 15 -44.93 -21.06 -48.96
C LEU A 15 -44.65 -22.54 -49.22
N PHE A 16 -43.60 -23.10 -48.58
CA PHE A 16 -43.26 -24.53 -48.71
C PHE A 16 -44.38 -25.45 -48.19
N LYS A 17 -45.01 -25.10 -47.07
CA LYS A 17 -46.16 -25.82 -46.54
C LYS A 17 -47.34 -25.76 -47.53
N HIS A 18 -47.51 -24.64 -48.22
CA HIS A 18 -48.57 -24.49 -49.30
C HIS A 18 -48.25 -25.34 -50.52
N ILE A 19 -46.99 -25.33 -51.00
CA ILE A 19 -46.57 -26.20 -52.15
C ILE A 19 -46.78 -27.67 -51.81
N LYS A 20 -46.48 -28.09 -50.58
CA LYS A 20 -46.69 -29.48 -50.15
C LYS A 20 -48.18 -29.91 -50.00
N ARG A 21 -49.10 -28.95 -49.81
CA ARG A 21 -50.55 -29.17 -49.68
C ARG A 21 -51.31 -29.13 -51.01
N SER A 22 -50.72 -28.49 -52.03
CA SER A 22 -51.33 -28.44 -53.36
C SER A 22 -51.13 -29.80 -54.08
N ALA A 23 -52.23 -30.41 -54.46
CA ALA A 23 -52.23 -31.70 -55.11
C ALA A 23 -51.51 -31.64 -56.49
N GLY A 24 -50.25 -32.07 -56.52
CA GLY A 24 -49.40 -32.16 -57.72
C GLY A 24 -48.08 -31.39 -57.70
N GLY A 25 -47.87 -30.54 -56.79
CA GLY A 25 -46.56 -29.77 -56.66
C GLY A 25 -45.48 -30.60 -55.99
N ARG A 26 -44.54 -31.14 -56.77
CA ARG A 26 -43.28 -31.72 -56.21
C ARG A 26 -42.25 -30.60 -56.10
N PRO A 27 -41.75 -30.32 -54.90
CA PRO A 27 -40.67 -29.29 -54.71
C PRO A 27 -39.48 -29.69 -55.56
N ASP A 28 -38.87 -28.74 -56.22
CA ASP A 28 -37.63 -28.93 -56.95
C ASP A 28 -36.40 -28.75 -56.00
N GLN A 29 -35.21 -28.95 -56.56
CA GLN A 29 -33.96 -28.83 -55.79
C GLN A 29 -33.71 -27.41 -55.24
N PHE A 30 -34.21 -26.38 -55.92
CA PHE A 30 -34.07 -24.97 -55.50
C PHE A 30 -35.01 -24.60 -54.35
N ASP A 31 -36.27 -25.14 -54.46
CA ASP A 31 -37.27 -25.00 -53.40
C ASP A 31 -36.77 -25.61 -52.09
N LEU A 32 -36.23 -26.84 -52.16
CA LEU A 32 -35.66 -27.52 -50.99
C LEU A 32 -34.47 -26.77 -50.41
N ALA A 33 -33.57 -26.28 -51.27
CA ALA A 33 -32.40 -25.49 -50.81
C ALA A 33 -32.82 -24.15 -50.17
N ALA A 34 -33.84 -23.49 -50.71
CA ALA A 34 -34.40 -22.25 -50.15
C ALA A 34 -35.00 -22.48 -48.75
N VAL A 35 -35.77 -23.57 -48.59
CA VAL A 35 -36.37 -23.95 -47.30
C VAL A 35 -35.31 -24.35 -46.29
N LEU A 36 -34.29 -25.11 -46.67
CA LEU A 36 -33.16 -25.46 -45.82
C LEU A 36 -32.37 -24.22 -45.35
N SER A 37 -32.18 -23.24 -46.25
CA SER A 37 -31.59 -21.96 -45.94
C SER A 37 -32.45 -21.15 -44.97
N ALA A 38 -33.76 -21.19 -45.06
CA ALA A 38 -34.71 -20.58 -44.15
C ALA A 38 -34.64 -21.27 -42.75
N CYS A 39 -34.61 -22.60 -42.71
CA CYS A 39 -34.46 -23.38 -41.49
C CYS A 39 -33.15 -23.05 -40.80
N ALA A 40 -32.03 -22.90 -41.54
CA ALA A 40 -30.74 -22.51 -41.05
C ALA A 40 -30.71 -21.09 -40.43
N ARG A 41 -31.55 -20.15 -40.95
CA ARG A 41 -31.63 -18.76 -40.41
C ARG A 41 -32.48 -18.67 -39.16
N LEU A 42 -33.51 -19.54 -39.07
CA LEU A 42 -34.47 -19.56 -37.97
C LEU A 42 -34.12 -20.58 -36.89
N ASP A 43 -33.03 -21.31 -37.06
CA ASP A 43 -32.54 -22.37 -36.16
C ASP A 43 -33.59 -23.46 -35.86
N ILE A 44 -34.36 -23.87 -36.92
CA ILE A 44 -35.45 -24.84 -36.78
C ILE A 44 -34.96 -26.21 -37.29
N LEU A 45 -34.30 -26.97 -36.46
CA LEU A 45 -33.76 -28.30 -36.79
C LEU A 45 -34.83 -29.29 -37.18
N ALA A 46 -35.95 -29.34 -36.45
CA ALA A 46 -37.05 -30.30 -36.73
C ALA A 46 -37.64 -30.16 -38.13
N CYS A 47 -37.80 -28.95 -38.66
CA CYS A 47 -38.23 -28.73 -40.02
C CYS A 47 -37.12 -29.09 -41.01
N GLY A 48 -35.88 -28.75 -40.73
CA GLY A 48 -34.70 -29.08 -41.56
C GLY A 48 -34.53 -30.57 -41.76
N THR A 49 -34.73 -31.38 -40.71
CA THR A 49 -34.66 -32.86 -40.82
C THR A 49 -35.78 -33.47 -41.66
N GLN A 50 -37.00 -32.90 -41.61
CA GLN A 50 -38.08 -33.30 -42.48
C GLN A 50 -37.79 -33.03 -43.97
N VAL A 51 -37.24 -31.82 -44.23
CA VAL A 51 -36.84 -31.44 -45.61
C VAL A 51 -35.69 -32.31 -46.09
N HIS A 52 -34.77 -32.70 -45.21
CA HIS A 52 -33.71 -33.66 -45.54
C HIS A 52 -34.29 -35.01 -45.99
N CYS A 53 -35.27 -35.56 -45.26
CA CYS A 53 -35.96 -36.76 -45.64
C CYS A 53 -36.68 -36.65 -47.05
N ASP A 54 -37.25 -35.49 -47.30
CA ASP A 54 -37.89 -35.22 -48.60
C ASP A 54 -36.85 -35.13 -49.73
N ALA A 55 -35.70 -34.50 -49.48
CA ALA A 55 -34.56 -34.43 -50.43
C ALA A 55 -34.01 -35.82 -50.79
N VAL A 56 -33.92 -36.73 -49.81
CA VAL A 56 -33.51 -38.14 -50.04
C VAL A 56 -34.54 -38.88 -50.86
N LYS A 57 -35.81 -38.74 -50.50
CA LYS A 57 -36.92 -39.41 -51.24
C LYS A 57 -37.06 -38.93 -52.69
N SER A 58 -36.75 -37.63 -52.91
CA SER A 58 -36.88 -37.08 -54.30
C SER A 58 -35.64 -37.28 -55.14
N GLY A 59 -34.55 -37.89 -54.57
CA GLY A 59 -33.34 -38.17 -55.34
C GLY A 59 -32.43 -36.92 -55.48
N PHE A 60 -32.77 -35.76 -54.85
CA PHE A 60 -31.98 -34.48 -54.91
C PHE A 60 -30.89 -34.41 -53.91
N PHE A 61 -30.70 -35.43 -53.04
CA PHE A 61 -29.64 -35.48 -52.06
C PHE A 61 -28.23 -35.41 -52.66
N SER A 62 -28.00 -35.99 -53.83
CA SER A 62 -26.75 -35.97 -54.58
C SER A 62 -26.48 -34.66 -55.35
N GLY A 63 -27.48 -33.75 -55.41
CA GLY A 63 -27.34 -32.44 -56.06
C GLY A 63 -26.51 -31.49 -55.23
N ALA A 64 -25.47 -30.87 -55.82
CA ALA A 64 -24.54 -29.98 -55.12
C ALA A 64 -25.25 -28.87 -54.32
N PHE A 65 -26.29 -28.26 -54.86
CA PHE A 65 -27.05 -27.20 -54.23
C PHE A 65 -27.81 -27.64 -52.98
N CYS A 66 -28.51 -28.79 -53.07
CA CYS A 66 -29.29 -29.32 -51.97
C CYS A 66 -28.36 -29.85 -50.86
N ALA A 67 -27.25 -30.51 -51.22
CA ALA A 67 -26.28 -31.02 -50.28
C ALA A 67 -25.55 -29.88 -49.52
N THR A 68 -25.15 -28.82 -50.19
CA THR A 68 -24.55 -27.63 -49.59
C THR A 68 -25.51 -26.92 -48.63
N ALA A 69 -26.80 -26.81 -49.01
CA ALA A 69 -27.83 -26.23 -48.13
C ALA A 69 -28.08 -27.11 -46.88
N LEU A 70 -28.03 -28.44 -47.00
CA LEU A 70 -28.11 -29.38 -45.87
C LEU A 70 -26.95 -29.25 -44.92
N VAL A 71 -25.70 -29.20 -45.42
CA VAL A 71 -24.51 -28.98 -44.63
C VAL A 71 -24.63 -27.68 -43.85
N ASN A 72 -25.02 -26.58 -44.51
CA ASN A 72 -25.19 -25.27 -43.88
C ASN A 72 -26.29 -25.29 -42.80
N MET A 73 -27.44 -25.97 -43.08
CA MET A 73 -28.56 -26.08 -42.13
C MET A 73 -28.11 -26.83 -40.87
N TYR A 74 -27.52 -28.02 -40.97
CA TYR A 74 -27.06 -28.78 -39.83
C TYR A 74 -25.94 -28.07 -39.07
N ALA A 75 -24.98 -27.45 -39.77
CA ALA A 75 -23.88 -26.69 -39.18
C ALA A 75 -24.37 -25.45 -38.40
N ARG A 76 -25.44 -24.79 -38.85
CA ARG A 76 -26.06 -23.66 -38.15
C ARG A 76 -26.89 -24.09 -36.96
N CYS A 77 -27.61 -25.17 -37.03
CA CYS A 77 -28.42 -25.75 -35.96
C CYS A 77 -27.57 -26.52 -34.93
N GLY A 78 -26.24 -26.37 -34.90
CA GLY A 78 -25.36 -26.99 -33.91
C GLY A 78 -25.07 -28.48 -34.10
N CYS A 79 -25.73 -29.15 -35.09
CA CYS A 79 -25.56 -30.58 -35.35
C CYS A 79 -24.39 -30.85 -36.29
N VAL A 80 -23.15 -30.52 -35.83
CA VAL A 80 -21.96 -30.60 -36.68
C VAL A 80 -21.61 -32.02 -37.11
N GLY A 81 -21.95 -33.04 -36.30
CA GLY A 81 -21.78 -34.45 -36.63
C GLY A 81 -22.62 -34.88 -37.86
N ASP A 82 -23.88 -34.45 -37.93
CA ASP A 82 -24.74 -34.71 -39.05
C ASP A 82 -24.34 -33.93 -40.31
N ALA A 83 -23.93 -32.66 -40.12
CA ALA A 83 -23.32 -31.87 -41.19
C ALA A 83 -22.11 -32.59 -41.80
N ARG A 84 -21.25 -33.19 -40.95
CA ARG A 84 -20.04 -33.96 -41.38
C ARG A 84 -20.40 -35.20 -42.15
N ARG A 85 -21.46 -35.91 -41.77
CA ARG A 85 -21.96 -37.10 -42.52
C ARG A 85 -22.44 -36.74 -43.92
N VAL A 86 -23.25 -35.68 -44.01
CA VAL A 86 -23.73 -35.16 -45.32
C VAL A 86 -22.57 -34.69 -46.17
N PHE A 87 -21.62 -33.93 -45.57
CA PHE A 87 -20.40 -33.48 -46.28
C PHE A 87 -19.57 -34.62 -46.79
N GLY A 88 -19.41 -35.73 -46.02
CA GLY A 88 -18.65 -36.92 -46.40
C GLY A 88 -19.22 -37.67 -47.60
N GLY A 89 -20.56 -37.49 -47.89
CA GLY A 89 -21.22 -38.08 -49.05
C GLY A 89 -21.07 -37.27 -50.35
N ILE A 90 -20.52 -36.05 -50.30
CA ILE A 90 -20.34 -35.19 -51.48
C ILE A 90 -18.99 -35.51 -52.17
N THR A 91 -19.05 -35.91 -53.41
CA THR A 91 -17.86 -36.27 -54.20
C THR A 91 -16.96 -35.10 -54.57
N CYS A 92 -17.51 -33.94 -54.90
CA CYS A 92 -16.83 -32.70 -55.25
C CYS A 92 -17.49 -31.53 -54.50
N PRO A 93 -17.08 -31.27 -53.21
CA PRO A 93 -17.62 -30.14 -52.46
C PRO A 93 -17.18 -28.83 -53.09
N ASP A 94 -18.13 -27.91 -53.29
CA ASP A 94 -17.84 -26.53 -53.71
C ASP A 94 -17.28 -25.68 -52.59
N THR A 95 -16.77 -24.49 -52.91
CA THR A 95 -16.19 -23.55 -51.88
C THR A 95 -17.21 -23.22 -50.79
N VAL A 96 -18.49 -23.09 -51.14
CA VAL A 96 -19.58 -22.76 -50.16
C VAL A 96 -19.79 -23.88 -49.15
N CYS A 97 -19.71 -25.12 -49.64
CA CYS A 97 -19.82 -26.32 -48.80
C CYS A 97 -18.65 -26.44 -47.79
N TRP A 98 -17.43 -26.25 -48.28
CA TRP A 98 -16.24 -26.15 -47.41
C TRP A 98 -16.39 -25.07 -46.37
N THR A 99 -16.69 -23.85 -46.79
CA THR A 99 -16.88 -22.68 -45.88
C THR A 99 -17.96 -22.95 -44.83
N SER A 100 -19.11 -23.55 -45.23
CA SER A 100 -20.20 -23.89 -44.31
C SER A 100 -19.73 -24.89 -43.24
N MET A 101 -18.97 -25.89 -43.64
CA MET A 101 -18.44 -26.90 -42.69
C MET A 101 -17.40 -26.33 -41.75
N ILE A 102 -16.44 -25.54 -42.26
CA ILE A 102 -15.39 -24.87 -41.46
C ILE A 102 -16.05 -23.93 -40.48
N SER A 103 -17.02 -23.11 -40.90
CA SER A 103 -17.79 -22.21 -40.03
C SER A 103 -18.62 -22.96 -38.98
N GLY A 104 -19.14 -24.15 -39.33
CA GLY A 104 -19.82 -25.04 -38.39
C GLY A 104 -18.93 -25.49 -37.24
N TYR A 105 -17.76 -26.01 -37.57
CA TYR A 105 -16.77 -26.41 -36.58
C TYR A 105 -16.28 -25.21 -35.71
N HIS A 106 -16.06 -24.04 -36.32
CA HIS A 106 -15.73 -22.82 -35.61
C HIS A 106 -16.74 -22.47 -34.52
N ARG A 107 -18.07 -22.51 -34.88
CA ARG A 107 -19.16 -22.24 -33.93
C ARG A 107 -19.29 -23.30 -32.84
N ALA A 108 -18.92 -24.53 -33.14
CA ALA A 108 -18.94 -25.65 -32.19
C ALA A 108 -17.67 -25.66 -31.28
N GLY A 109 -16.73 -24.70 -31.44
CA GLY A 109 -15.47 -24.64 -30.66
C GLY A 109 -14.43 -25.69 -31.06
N SER A 110 -14.69 -26.49 -32.09
CA SER A 110 -13.80 -27.56 -32.60
C SER A 110 -12.78 -26.98 -33.59
N TYR A 111 -11.85 -26.17 -33.08
CA TYR A 111 -10.93 -25.37 -33.88
C TYR A 111 -9.94 -26.21 -34.70
N TRP A 112 -9.46 -27.31 -34.16
CA TRP A 112 -8.49 -28.19 -34.84
C TRP A 112 -9.08 -28.93 -36.01
N GLU A 113 -10.31 -29.39 -35.89
CA GLU A 113 -11.07 -30.01 -36.96
C GLU A 113 -11.36 -29.03 -38.12
N ALA A 114 -11.68 -27.76 -37.77
CA ALA A 114 -11.84 -26.70 -38.75
C ALA A 114 -10.55 -26.44 -39.56
N LEU A 115 -9.38 -26.34 -38.88
CA LEU A 115 -8.08 -26.18 -39.56
C LEU A 115 -7.68 -27.38 -40.39
N SER A 116 -7.99 -28.58 -39.91
CA SER A 116 -7.77 -29.83 -40.68
C SER A 116 -8.59 -29.81 -42.00
N LEU A 117 -9.84 -29.39 -41.95
CA LEU A 117 -10.66 -29.24 -43.16
C LEU A 117 -10.14 -28.16 -44.10
N PHE A 118 -9.71 -27.03 -43.57
CA PHE A 118 -9.10 -25.99 -44.39
C PHE A 118 -7.81 -26.48 -45.10
N SER A 119 -6.94 -27.22 -44.39
CA SER A 119 -5.79 -27.83 -44.99
C SER A 119 -6.16 -28.84 -46.10
N ARG A 120 -7.24 -29.61 -45.89
CA ARG A 120 -7.78 -30.55 -46.88
C ARG A 120 -8.35 -29.84 -48.11
N MET A 121 -9.10 -28.73 -47.91
CA MET A 121 -9.62 -27.86 -48.95
C MET A 121 -8.49 -27.39 -49.90
N LEU A 122 -7.39 -26.90 -49.34
CA LEU A 122 -6.21 -26.45 -50.08
C LEU A 122 -5.55 -27.59 -50.87
N LYS A 123 -5.39 -28.77 -50.23
CA LYS A 123 -4.84 -29.95 -50.88
C LYS A 123 -5.65 -30.45 -52.07
N MET A 124 -6.99 -30.25 -52.02
CA MET A 124 -7.89 -30.59 -53.13
C MET A 124 -7.96 -29.53 -54.24
N GLY A 125 -7.15 -28.45 -54.14
CA GLY A 125 -7.08 -27.42 -55.16
C GLY A 125 -8.22 -26.43 -55.15
N SER A 126 -9.12 -26.48 -54.14
CA SER A 126 -10.21 -25.52 -53.99
C SER A 126 -9.66 -24.20 -53.44
N SER A 127 -9.89 -23.10 -54.17
CA SER A 127 -9.49 -21.77 -53.70
C SER A 127 -10.40 -21.29 -52.58
N PRO A 128 -9.88 -20.87 -51.39
CA PRO A 128 -10.69 -20.32 -50.32
C PRO A 128 -11.27 -18.95 -50.71
N ASP A 129 -12.52 -18.75 -50.41
CA ASP A 129 -13.16 -17.42 -50.56
C ASP A 129 -12.84 -16.51 -49.37
N GLN A 130 -13.27 -15.26 -49.45
CA GLN A 130 -13.10 -14.27 -48.41
C GLN A 130 -13.69 -14.72 -47.06
N VAL A 131 -14.87 -15.37 -47.08
CA VAL A 131 -15.56 -15.84 -45.87
C VAL A 131 -14.76 -16.96 -45.18
N THR A 132 -14.23 -17.90 -45.98
CA THR A 132 -13.38 -18.98 -45.50
C THR A 132 -12.12 -18.39 -44.80
N CYS A 133 -11.43 -17.46 -45.48
CA CYS A 133 -10.22 -16.83 -44.94
C CYS A 133 -10.53 -16.10 -43.64
N VAL A 134 -11.58 -15.28 -43.55
CA VAL A 134 -11.99 -14.59 -42.33
C VAL A 134 -12.30 -15.57 -41.19
N THR A 135 -13.00 -16.66 -41.50
CA THR A 135 -13.33 -17.69 -40.51
C THR A 135 -12.06 -18.38 -39.99
N VAL A 136 -11.14 -18.73 -40.88
CA VAL A 136 -9.84 -19.36 -40.48
C VAL A 136 -8.95 -18.39 -39.69
N ILE A 137 -8.95 -17.11 -40.07
CA ILE A 137 -8.25 -16.06 -39.28
C ILE A 137 -8.83 -15.98 -37.87
N SER A 138 -10.16 -16.00 -37.74
CA SER A 138 -10.82 -16.00 -36.41
C SER A 138 -10.46 -17.25 -35.58
N ILE A 139 -10.40 -18.43 -36.24
CA ILE A 139 -9.97 -19.68 -35.60
C ILE A 139 -8.52 -19.60 -35.10
N LEU A 140 -7.61 -19.14 -35.97
CA LEU A 140 -6.18 -18.99 -35.61
C LEU A 140 -6.00 -18.00 -34.45
N ALA A 141 -6.78 -16.94 -34.46
CA ALA A 141 -6.81 -15.96 -33.40
C ALA A 141 -7.28 -16.57 -32.06
N SER A 142 -8.37 -17.34 -32.08
CA SER A 142 -8.87 -18.04 -30.89
C SER A 142 -7.89 -19.07 -30.33
N LEU A 143 -7.02 -19.64 -31.18
CA LEU A 143 -5.94 -20.55 -30.78
C LEU A 143 -4.64 -19.85 -30.37
N GLY A 144 -4.60 -18.50 -30.35
CA GLY A 144 -3.40 -17.73 -30.06
C GLY A 144 -2.31 -17.76 -31.14
N ARG A 145 -2.62 -18.34 -32.34
CA ARG A 145 -1.68 -18.44 -33.47
C ARG A 145 -1.74 -17.18 -34.35
N LEU A 146 -1.39 -16.02 -33.77
CA LEU A 146 -1.58 -14.74 -34.44
C LEU A 146 -0.65 -14.52 -35.63
N ASP A 147 0.58 -15.05 -35.59
CA ASP A 147 1.53 -14.95 -36.70
C ASP A 147 1.05 -15.68 -37.95
N ASP A 148 0.42 -16.83 -37.77
CA ASP A 148 -0.18 -17.58 -38.87
C ASP A 148 -1.41 -16.84 -39.46
N ALA A 149 -2.21 -16.20 -38.57
CA ALA A 149 -3.33 -15.35 -38.99
C ALA A 149 -2.84 -14.15 -39.83
N LYS A 150 -1.76 -13.50 -39.41
CA LYS A 150 -1.11 -12.39 -40.11
C LYS A 150 -0.51 -12.84 -41.45
N ALA A 151 0.09 -14.03 -41.48
CA ALA A 151 0.62 -14.61 -42.72
C ALA A 151 -0.49 -14.94 -43.74
N LEU A 152 -1.61 -15.49 -43.26
CA LEU A 152 -2.77 -15.79 -44.10
C LEU A 152 -3.38 -14.48 -44.66
N LEU A 153 -3.51 -13.45 -43.83
CA LEU A 153 -4.01 -12.14 -44.22
C LEU A 153 -3.18 -11.52 -45.37
N LYS A 154 -1.85 -11.63 -45.32
CA LYS A 154 -0.96 -11.13 -46.37
C LYS A 154 -1.04 -11.90 -47.69
N ARG A 155 -1.49 -13.19 -47.66
CA ARG A 155 -1.65 -14.03 -48.83
C ARG A 155 -3.03 -13.97 -49.48
N MET A 156 -3.97 -13.24 -48.88
CA MET A 156 -5.32 -13.11 -49.45
C MET A 156 -5.31 -12.36 -50.77
N PRO A 157 -5.98 -12.90 -51.83
CA PRO A 157 -5.97 -12.28 -53.13
C PRO A 157 -6.74 -10.96 -53.21
N THR A 158 -7.67 -10.73 -52.27
CA THR A 158 -8.48 -9.52 -52.19
C THR A 158 -8.38 -8.95 -50.77
N SER A 159 -7.96 -7.70 -50.65
CA SER A 159 -7.86 -7.01 -49.36
C SER A 159 -9.26 -6.75 -48.81
N SER A 160 -9.56 -7.31 -47.63
CA SER A 160 -10.86 -7.18 -46.95
C SER A 160 -10.69 -6.46 -45.62
N THR A 161 -11.41 -5.35 -45.44
CA THR A 161 -11.50 -4.62 -44.16
C THR A 161 -11.95 -5.55 -43.02
N VAL A 162 -12.84 -6.52 -43.31
CA VAL A 162 -13.34 -7.47 -42.30
C VAL A 162 -12.23 -8.42 -41.83
N ALA A 163 -11.37 -8.91 -42.76
CA ALA A 163 -10.24 -9.76 -42.40
C ALA A 163 -9.20 -9.00 -41.55
N TRP A 164 -8.90 -7.76 -41.96
CA TRP A 164 -8.00 -6.91 -41.17
C TRP A 164 -8.54 -6.63 -39.78
N ASN A 165 -9.83 -6.29 -39.65
CA ASN A 165 -10.48 -6.05 -38.35
C ASN A 165 -10.44 -7.29 -37.45
N ALA A 166 -10.62 -8.50 -38.01
CA ALA A 166 -10.51 -9.73 -37.23
C ALA A 166 -9.10 -9.90 -36.64
N VAL A 167 -8.05 -9.67 -37.42
CA VAL A 167 -6.67 -9.74 -36.93
C VAL A 167 -6.40 -8.63 -35.92
N ILE A 168 -6.70 -7.38 -36.25
CA ILE A 168 -6.50 -6.21 -35.37
C ILE A 168 -7.22 -6.41 -34.03
N SER A 169 -8.48 -6.86 -34.04
CA SER A 169 -9.26 -7.12 -32.81
C SER A 169 -8.63 -8.20 -31.95
N SER A 170 -8.09 -9.27 -32.57
CA SER A 170 -7.47 -10.38 -31.85
C SER A 170 -6.14 -9.98 -31.20
N TYR A 171 -5.32 -9.21 -31.90
CA TYR A 171 -4.10 -8.63 -31.32
C TYR A 171 -4.42 -7.62 -30.21
N ALA A 172 -5.48 -6.84 -30.34
CA ALA A 172 -5.90 -5.88 -29.32
C ALA A 172 -6.43 -6.52 -28.02
N GLN A 173 -6.86 -7.79 -28.08
CA GLN A 173 -7.37 -8.55 -26.92
C GLN A 173 -6.27 -9.35 -26.20
N GLN A 174 -5.11 -9.55 -26.81
CA GLN A 174 -4.04 -10.37 -26.25
C GLN A 174 -3.02 -9.48 -25.52
N SER A 175 -2.89 -9.70 -24.22
CA SER A 175 -1.96 -8.93 -23.36
C SER A 175 -0.50 -9.13 -23.79
N GLY A 176 0.27 -8.03 -23.84
CA GLY A 176 1.71 -8.01 -24.11
C GLY A 176 2.12 -7.78 -25.56
N ILE A 177 1.20 -7.87 -26.51
CA ILE A 177 1.48 -7.64 -27.95
C ILE A 177 0.62 -6.56 -28.58
N GLU A 178 -0.07 -5.76 -27.77
CA GLU A 178 -0.99 -4.72 -28.24
C GLU A 178 -0.26 -3.66 -29.11
N HIS A 179 1.03 -3.46 -28.91
CA HIS A 179 1.84 -2.52 -29.73
C HIS A 179 1.90 -2.90 -31.23
N GLU A 180 1.77 -4.19 -31.57
CA GLU A 180 1.75 -4.62 -32.97
C GLU A 180 0.48 -4.19 -33.71
N VAL A 181 -0.60 -3.91 -32.97
CA VAL A 181 -1.88 -3.42 -33.52
C VAL A 181 -1.68 -2.14 -34.33
N PHE A 182 -0.81 -1.24 -33.85
CA PHE A 182 -0.51 0.01 -34.55
C PHE A 182 0.24 -0.21 -35.88
N GLY A 183 1.10 -1.22 -35.90
CA GLY A 183 1.78 -1.66 -37.13
C GLY A 183 0.79 -2.23 -38.16
N LEU A 184 -0.11 -3.11 -37.72
CA LEU A 184 -1.16 -3.70 -38.55
C LEU A 184 -2.10 -2.61 -39.13
N TYR A 185 -2.48 -1.63 -38.35
CA TYR A 185 -3.26 -0.49 -38.84
C TYR A 185 -2.53 0.29 -39.94
N LYS A 186 -1.24 0.58 -39.76
CA LYS A 186 -0.42 1.24 -40.80
C LYS A 186 -0.37 0.42 -42.08
N ASP A 187 -0.22 -0.90 -41.97
CA ASP A 187 -0.19 -1.80 -43.13
C ASP A 187 -1.55 -1.87 -43.84
N MET A 188 -2.67 -1.91 -43.10
CA MET A 188 -4.01 -1.79 -43.62
C MET A 188 -4.20 -0.51 -44.43
N ARG A 189 -3.73 0.63 -43.89
CA ARG A 189 -3.81 1.94 -44.55
C ARG A 189 -2.94 2.03 -45.82
N ARG A 190 -1.76 1.40 -45.81
CA ARG A 190 -0.89 1.31 -46.99
C ARG A 190 -1.53 0.53 -48.14
N GLN A 191 -2.39 -0.44 -47.85
CA GLN A 191 -3.19 -1.14 -48.84
C GLN A 191 -4.42 -0.38 -49.35
N GLY A 192 -4.59 0.89 -48.94
CA GLY A 192 -5.69 1.73 -49.39
C GLY A 192 -7.03 1.46 -48.73
N LEU A 193 -7.07 0.58 -47.72
CA LEU A 193 -8.32 0.25 -47.02
C LEU A 193 -8.73 1.35 -46.04
N TRP A 194 -10.01 1.61 -45.99
CA TRP A 194 -10.60 2.58 -45.08
C TRP A 194 -10.93 1.93 -43.72
N PRO A 195 -10.56 2.57 -42.59
CA PRO A 195 -10.89 2.07 -41.28
C PRO A 195 -12.40 2.11 -41.05
N SER A 196 -12.92 1.08 -40.44
CA SER A 196 -14.32 1.01 -40.03
C SER A 196 -14.47 1.37 -38.53
N ARG A 197 -15.74 1.48 -38.07
CA ARG A 197 -16.03 1.62 -36.63
C ARG A 197 -15.36 0.55 -35.77
N SER A 198 -15.34 -0.72 -36.26
CA SER A 198 -14.70 -1.84 -35.57
C SER A 198 -13.18 -1.68 -35.50
N THR A 199 -12.57 -1.17 -36.58
CA THR A 199 -11.12 -0.86 -36.60
C THR A 199 -10.76 0.14 -35.49
N PHE A 200 -11.51 1.28 -35.44
CA PHE A 200 -11.24 2.31 -34.42
C PHE A 200 -11.51 1.80 -33.01
N ALA A 201 -12.58 1.04 -32.78
CA ALA A 201 -12.88 0.47 -31.47
C ALA A 201 -11.74 -0.43 -30.98
N SER A 202 -11.21 -1.30 -31.85
CA SER A 202 -10.08 -2.19 -31.51
C SER A 202 -8.78 -1.42 -31.28
N MET A 203 -8.49 -0.39 -32.09
CA MET A 203 -7.31 0.46 -31.93
C MET A 203 -7.33 1.24 -30.60
N LEU A 204 -8.48 1.84 -30.28
CA LEU A 204 -8.69 2.56 -29.04
C LEU A 204 -8.63 1.63 -27.81
N SER A 205 -9.15 0.39 -27.96
CA SER A 205 -9.06 -0.61 -26.90
C SER A 205 -7.59 -1.03 -26.63
N ALA A 206 -6.80 -1.23 -27.68
CA ALA A 206 -5.37 -1.51 -27.56
C ALA A 206 -4.63 -0.34 -26.91
N ALA A 207 -4.87 0.89 -27.37
CA ALA A 207 -4.29 2.10 -26.77
C ALA A 207 -4.68 2.25 -25.29
N ALA A 208 -5.93 1.92 -24.93
CA ALA A 208 -6.41 1.93 -23.56
C ALA A 208 -5.68 0.90 -22.67
N ASN A 209 -5.45 -0.31 -23.19
CA ASN A 209 -4.73 -1.36 -22.45
C ASN A 209 -3.27 -0.98 -22.20
N MET A 210 -2.63 -0.36 -23.16
CA MET A 210 -1.24 0.13 -23.07
C MET A 210 -1.11 1.46 -22.32
N ARG A 211 -2.22 2.12 -21.95
CA ARG A 211 -2.25 3.51 -21.46
C ARG A 211 -1.52 4.48 -22.39
N ALA A 212 -1.58 4.22 -23.69
CA ALA A 212 -0.92 5.01 -24.73
C ALA A 212 -1.78 6.24 -25.10
N PHE A 213 -1.67 7.28 -24.28
CA PHE A 213 -2.49 8.50 -24.41
C PHE A 213 -2.32 9.21 -25.74
N VAL A 214 -1.06 9.40 -26.17
CA VAL A 214 -0.73 10.16 -27.39
C VAL A 214 -1.27 9.47 -28.65
N GLU A 215 -1.07 8.16 -28.77
CA GLU A 215 -1.60 7.34 -29.85
C GLU A 215 -3.14 7.33 -29.82
N GLY A 216 -3.71 7.24 -28.62
CA GLY A 216 -5.14 7.32 -28.41
C GLY A 216 -5.75 8.63 -28.93
N GLN A 217 -5.14 9.77 -28.64
CA GLN A 217 -5.55 11.08 -29.18
C GLN A 217 -5.47 11.14 -30.71
N GLN A 218 -4.42 10.55 -31.31
CA GLN A 218 -4.30 10.46 -32.76
C GLN A 218 -5.45 9.66 -33.39
N PHE A 219 -5.84 8.54 -32.77
CA PHE A 219 -6.97 7.75 -33.24
C PHE A 219 -8.30 8.45 -33.00
N HIS A 220 -8.47 9.18 -31.90
CA HIS A 220 -9.63 10.04 -31.68
C HIS A 220 -9.74 11.09 -32.79
N ALA A 221 -8.69 11.87 -33.04
CA ALA A 221 -8.66 12.85 -34.12
C ALA A 221 -8.94 12.22 -35.49
N SER A 222 -8.45 10.98 -35.74
CA SER A 222 -8.74 10.25 -36.96
C SER A 222 -10.21 9.81 -37.03
N SER A 223 -10.81 9.34 -35.94
CA SER A 223 -12.22 8.97 -35.90
C SER A 223 -13.16 10.16 -36.19
N VAL A 224 -12.84 11.33 -35.65
CA VAL A 224 -13.54 12.60 -35.91
C VAL A 224 -13.49 12.95 -37.42
N ARG A 225 -12.30 12.87 -38.04
CA ARG A 225 -12.14 13.13 -39.50
C ARG A 225 -12.96 12.19 -40.39
N HIS A 226 -13.26 11.00 -39.89
CA HIS A 226 -14.09 10.00 -40.59
C HIS A 226 -15.57 10.07 -40.20
N GLY A 227 -15.98 11.02 -39.36
CA GLY A 227 -17.35 11.18 -38.87
C GLY A 227 -17.85 9.99 -38.04
N LEU A 228 -16.95 9.30 -37.38
CA LEU A 228 -17.24 8.11 -36.55
C LEU A 228 -17.24 8.40 -35.04
N ASP A 229 -16.96 9.62 -34.64
CA ASP A 229 -16.96 10.09 -33.24
C ASP A 229 -18.34 9.99 -32.59
N ALA A 230 -19.40 10.26 -33.35
CA ALA A 230 -20.78 10.08 -32.88
C ALA A 230 -21.23 8.60 -32.80
N ASN A 231 -20.42 7.64 -33.23
CA ASN A 231 -20.75 6.25 -33.17
C ASN A 231 -20.60 5.68 -31.76
N VAL A 232 -21.63 5.06 -31.21
CA VAL A 232 -21.70 4.55 -29.85
C VAL A 232 -20.57 3.59 -29.51
N PHE A 233 -20.13 2.72 -30.46
CA PHE A 233 -19.02 1.78 -30.21
C PHE A 233 -17.66 2.48 -30.12
N VAL A 234 -17.44 3.48 -30.95
CA VAL A 234 -16.22 4.30 -30.91
C VAL A 234 -16.23 5.18 -29.66
N GLY A 235 -17.38 5.80 -29.33
CA GLY A 235 -17.57 6.62 -28.15
C GLY A 235 -17.30 5.87 -26.85
N SER A 236 -17.83 4.65 -26.69
CA SER A 236 -17.56 3.82 -25.50
C SER A 236 -16.08 3.43 -25.39
N SER A 237 -15.41 3.15 -26.53
CA SER A 237 -13.98 2.85 -26.55
C SER A 237 -13.10 4.08 -26.21
N LEU A 238 -13.52 5.28 -26.64
CA LEU A 238 -12.87 6.55 -26.29
C LEU A 238 -13.00 6.86 -24.79
N ILE A 239 -14.20 6.69 -24.22
CA ILE A 239 -14.42 6.85 -22.78
C ILE A 239 -13.51 5.90 -22.01
N ASN A 240 -13.44 4.63 -22.39
CA ASN A 240 -12.57 3.64 -21.75
C ASN A 240 -11.07 3.99 -21.89
N LEU A 241 -10.65 4.49 -23.05
CA LEU A 241 -9.28 4.96 -23.27
C LEU A 241 -8.92 6.08 -22.31
N TYR A 242 -9.69 7.18 -22.33
CA TYR A 242 -9.40 8.35 -21.50
C TYR A 242 -9.48 8.03 -20.01
N ALA A 243 -10.45 7.22 -19.60
CA ALA A 243 -10.56 6.75 -18.22
C ALA A 243 -9.36 5.92 -17.78
N LYS A 244 -8.84 5.01 -18.62
CA LYS A 244 -7.65 4.21 -18.31
C LYS A 244 -6.35 5.04 -18.30
N CYS A 245 -6.31 6.13 -19.05
CA CYS A 245 -5.20 7.08 -19.06
C CYS A 245 -5.27 8.13 -17.92
N GLY A 246 -6.29 8.08 -17.05
CA GLY A 246 -6.45 9.04 -15.97
C GLY A 246 -7.10 10.38 -16.38
N CYS A 247 -7.52 10.52 -17.63
CA CYS A 247 -8.05 11.75 -18.20
C CYS A 247 -9.60 11.76 -18.17
N ILE A 248 -10.16 11.91 -16.97
CA ILE A 248 -11.62 11.82 -16.77
C ILE A 248 -12.39 12.99 -17.40
N SER A 249 -11.81 14.18 -17.48
CA SER A 249 -12.38 15.36 -18.14
C SER A 249 -12.68 15.10 -19.62
N GLU A 250 -11.75 14.47 -20.33
CA GLU A 250 -11.88 14.11 -21.74
C GLU A 250 -12.88 12.98 -21.93
N ALA A 251 -12.87 11.99 -21.01
CA ALA A 251 -13.89 10.93 -21.03
C ALA A 251 -15.30 11.49 -20.87
N ARG A 252 -15.47 12.44 -19.95
CA ARG A 252 -16.73 13.15 -19.70
C ARG A 252 -17.15 13.98 -20.91
N TYR A 253 -16.22 14.70 -21.52
CA TYR A 253 -16.48 15.45 -22.74
C TYR A 253 -17.05 14.55 -23.86
N VAL A 254 -16.42 13.40 -24.12
CA VAL A 254 -16.92 12.42 -25.12
C VAL A 254 -18.30 11.89 -24.74
N PHE A 255 -18.52 11.61 -23.47
CA PHE A 255 -19.82 11.15 -22.99
C PHE A 255 -20.93 12.20 -23.19
N ASP A 256 -20.66 13.48 -22.85
CA ASP A 256 -21.63 14.56 -22.89
C ASP A 256 -21.97 15.00 -24.33
N PHE A 257 -20.99 14.95 -25.24
CA PHE A 257 -21.18 15.28 -26.65
C PHE A 257 -21.85 14.19 -27.48
N SER A 258 -21.98 12.97 -26.93
CA SER A 258 -22.65 11.87 -27.65
C SER A 258 -24.13 12.08 -27.72
N LEU A 259 -24.69 12.08 -28.97
CA LEU A 259 -26.12 12.29 -29.23
C LEU A 259 -26.97 11.15 -28.71
N GLU A 260 -26.50 9.92 -28.85
CA GLU A 260 -27.20 8.71 -28.39
C GLU A 260 -26.30 8.02 -27.34
N ARG A 261 -26.77 7.91 -26.10
CA ARG A 261 -26.06 7.25 -25.00
C ARG A 261 -26.75 5.93 -24.70
N ASN A 262 -26.10 4.84 -25.12
CA ASN A 262 -26.58 3.50 -24.76
C ASN A 262 -26.00 3.04 -23.42
N ILE A 263 -26.48 1.91 -22.89
CA ILE A 263 -26.07 1.31 -21.63
C ILE A 263 -24.52 1.08 -21.57
N VAL A 264 -23.90 0.71 -22.70
CA VAL A 264 -22.46 0.44 -22.78
C VAL A 264 -21.63 1.71 -22.50
N MET A 265 -22.08 2.87 -23.00
CA MET A 265 -21.41 4.15 -22.73
C MET A 265 -21.55 4.57 -21.27
N TRP A 266 -22.75 4.37 -20.69
CA TRP A 266 -22.98 4.61 -19.27
C TRP A 266 -22.08 3.73 -18.41
N ASN A 267 -22.00 2.43 -18.72
CA ASN A 267 -21.13 1.50 -18.00
C ASN A 267 -19.65 1.84 -18.15
N ALA A 268 -19.22 2.26 -19.35
CA ALA A 268 -17.84 2.70 -19.58
C ALA A 268 -17.49 3.93 -18.73
N MET A 269 -18.42 4.91 -18.63
CA MET A 269 -18.20 6.10 -17.81
C MET A 269 -18.24 5.80 -16.32
N LEU A 270 -19.21 5.00 -15.85
CA LEU A 270 -19.27 4.55 -14.44
C LEU A 270 -18.00 3.84 -14.01
N ASN A 271 -17.55 2.84 -14.79
CA ASN A 271 -16.32 2.12 -14.52
C ASN A 271 -15.09 3.05 -14.59
N GLY A 272 -15.09 4.02 -15.52
CA GLY A 272 -14.06 5.03 -15.63
C GLY A 272 -13.96 5.90 -14.37
N LEU A 273 -15.07 6.37 -13.84
CA LEU A 273 -15.13 7.15 -12.60
C LEU A 273 -14.62 6.34 -11.40
N VAL A 274 -15.09 5.09 -11.25
CA VAL A 274 -14.66 4.20 -10.16
C VAL A 274 -13.15 3.94 -10.20
N ARG A 275 -12.58 3.71 -11.38
CA ARG A 275 -11.14 3.47 -11.55
C ARG A 275 -10.26 4.69 -11.27
N ASN A 276 -10.81 5.89 -11.40
CA ASN A 276 -10.11 7.14 -11.13
C ASN A 276 -10.47 7.72 -9.76
N GLU A 277 -10.92 6.88 -8.83
CA GLU A 277 -11.19 7.23 -7.43
C GLU A 277 -12.28 8.30 -7.24
N LEU A 278 -13.20 8.43 -8.22
CA LEU A 278 -14.34 9.35 -8.20
C LEU A 278 -15.66 8.60 -7.90
N GLN A 279 -15.67 7.85 -6.80
CA GLN A 279 -16.76 6.94 -6.45
C GLN A 279 -18.08 7.67 -6.18
N GLU A 280 -18.04 8.83 -5.53
CA GLU A 280 -19.22 9.63 -5.24
C GLU A 280 -19.92 10.07 -6.53
N GLU A 281 -19.14 10.53 -7.52
CA GLU A 281 -19.67 10.92 -8.82
C GLU A 281 -20.24 9.73 -9.60
N ALA A 282 -19.61 8.55 -9.49
CA ALA A 282 -20.13 7.32 -10.09
C ALA A 282 -21.50 6.97 -9.51
N ILE A 283 -21.69 7.07 -8.20
CA ILE A 283 -23.00 6.81 -7.57
C ILE A 283 -24.02 7.87 -7.96
N GLN A 284 -23.66 9.16 -8.01
CA GLN A 284 -24.55 10.22 -8.47
C GLN A 284 -24.99 9.98 -9.94
N MET A 285 -24.04 9.58 -10.79
CA MET A 285 -24.29 9.26 -12.18
C MET A 285 -25.23 8.04 -12.34
N PHE A 286 -25.09 7.01 -11.49
CA PHE A 286 -26.01 5.88 -11.45
C PHE A 286 -27.43 6.32 -11.10
N TRP A 287 -27.62 7.12 -10.07
CA TRP A 287 -28.95 7.63 -9.70
C TRP A 287 -29.53 8.53 -10.78
N TYR A 288 -28.69 9.30 -11.48
CA TYR A 288 -29.13 10.10 -12.62
C TYR A 288 -29.61 9.21 -13.78
N MET A 289 -28.87 8.14 -14.12
CA MET A 289 -29.26 7.13 -15.11
C MET A 289 -30.60 6.49 -14.76
N MET A 290 -30.81 6.12 -13.49
CA MET A 290 -32.05 5.54 -12.99
C MET A 290 -33.23 6.52 -13.10
N ARG A 291 -33.02 7.80 -12.85
CA ARG A 291 -34.05 8.85 -13.02
C ARG A 291 -34.46 9.07 -14.47
N LEU A 292 -33.57 8.85 -15.42
CA LEU A 292 -33.84 8.89 -16.85
C LEU A 292 -34.68 7.68 -17.34
N GLY A 293 -34.94 6.73 -16.44
CA GLY A 293 -35.69 5.49 -16.77
C GLY A 293 -34.90 4.48 -17.59
N LEU A 294 -33.55 4.59 -17.61
CA LEU A 294 -32.72 3.62 -18.28
C LEU A 294 -32.63 2.32 -17.46
N GLU A 295 -32.67 1.19 -18.13
CA GLU A 295 -32.51 -0.09 -17.46
C GLU A 295 -31.04 -0.37 -17.18
N ALA A 296 -30.69 -0.48 -15.89
CA ALA A 296 -29.38 -0.92 -15.45
C ALA A 296 -29.20 -2.41 -15.72
N ASP A 297 -28.06 -2.79 -16.26
CA ASP A 297 -27.64 -4.18 -16.46
C ASP A 297 -26.71 -4.67 -15.34
N GLU A 298 -26.28 -5.93 -15.43
CA GLU A 298 -25.38 -6.55 -14.45
C GLU A 298 -24.08 -5.76 -14.29
N PHE A 299 -23.50 -5.25 -15.37
CA PHE A 299 -22.23 -4.50 -15.34
C PHE A 299 -22.39 -3.13 -14.65
N THR A 300 -23.57 -2.50 -14.82
CA THR A 300 -23.91 -1.28 -14.09
C THR A 300 -23.88 -1.53 -12.58
N PHE A 301 -24.58 -2.58 -12.11
CA PHE A 301 -24.65 -2.91 -10.69
C PHE A 301 -23.30 -3.29 -10.12
N VAL A 302 -22.50 -4.09 -10.82
CA VAL A 302 -21.13 -4.46 -10.39
C VAL A 302 -20.26 -3.21 -10.19
N SER A 303 -20.31 -2.26 -11.14
CA SER A 303 -19.53 -1.02 -11.04
C SER A 303 -19.96 -0.16 -9.85
N VAL A 304 -21.27 -0.02 -9.62
CA VAL A 304 -21.81 0.81 -8.54
C VAL A 304 -21.64 0.17 -7.16
N LEU A 305 -21.82 -1.15 -7.04
CA LEU A 305 -21.56 -1.88 -5.79
C LEU A 305 -20.07 -1.80 -5.42
N GLY A 306 -19.18 -1.91 -6.42
CA GLY A 306 -17.75 -1.66 -6.23
C GLY A 306 -17.46 -0.25 -5.76
N ALA A 307 -18.12 0.79 -6.31
CA ALA A 307 -17.97 2.17 -5.86
C ALA A 307 -18.41 2.35 -4.39
N CYS A 308 -19.56 1.76 -4.01
CA CYS A 308 -20.03 1.78 -2.63
C CYS A 308 -19.04 1.13 -1.66
N ALA A 309 -18.44 0.01 -2.05
CA ALA A 309 -17.45 -0.71 -1.26
C ALA A 309 -16.17 0.12 -0.98
N TYR A 310 -15.76 0.96 -1.94
CA TYR A 310 -14.60 1.86 -1.78
C TYR A 310 -14.90 3.07 -0.88
N LEU A 311 -16.14 3.57 -0.89
CA LEU A 311 -16.56 4.72 -0.06
C LEU A 311 -16.84 4.33 1.39
N ASP A 312 -16.76 3.06 1.74
CA ASP A 312 -17.16 2.53 3.05
C ASP A 312 -18.57 3.00 3.51
N SER A 313 -19.47 3.16 2.54
CA SER A 313 -20.81 3.67 2.79
C SER A 313 -21.85 2.56 2.86
N HIS A 314 -22.04 2.01 4.05
CA HIS A 314 -23.04 0.98 4.33
C HIS A 314 -24.46 1.34 3.86
N CYS A 315 -24.86 2.59 4.06
CA CYS A 315 -26.20 3.05 3.72
C CYS A 315 -26.44 3.01 2.20
N LEU A 316 -25.51 3.55 1.42
CA LEU A 316 -25.61 3.56 -0.05
C LEU A 316 -25.53 2.15 -0.63
N GLY A 317 -24.64 1.31 -0.12
CA GLY A 317 -24.51 -0.08 -0.55
C GLY A 317 -25.81 -0.87 -0.36
N ARG A 318 -26.46 -0.77 0.79
CA ARG A 318 -27.77 -1.38 1.06
C ARG A 318 -28.89 -0.84 0.17
N GLN A 319 -28.87 0.47 -0.14
CA GLN A 319 -29.85 1.05 -1.09
C GLN A 319 -29.68 0.45 -2.49
N VAL A 320 -28.46 0.36 -3.00
CA VAL A 320 -28.18 -0.26 -4.31
C VAL A 320 -28.58 -1.73 -4.29
N GLN A 321 -28.26 -2.49 -3.24
CA GLN A 321 -28.69 -3.88 -3.06
C GLN A 321 -30.22 -4.03 -3.08
N CYS A 322 -30.95 -3.14 -2.43
CA CYS A 322 -32.42 -3.14 -2.52
C CYS A 322 -32.92 -2.95 -3.97
N VAL A 323 -32.22 -2.17 -4.78
CA VAL A 323 -32.56 -1.98 -6.19
C VAL A 323 -32.22 -3.24 -7.00
N THR A 324 -31.10 -3.93 -6.74
CA THR A 324 -30.76 -5.20 -7.40
C THR A 324 -31.82 -6.26 -7.14
N ILE A 325 -32.29 -6.39 -5.90
CA ILE A 325 -33.35 -7.33 -5.51
C ILE A 325 -34.69 -6.98 -6.23
N LYS A 326 -35.06 -5.69 -6.23
CA LYS A 326 -36.32 -5.25 -6.93
C LYS A 326 -36.27 -5.49 -8.42
N LYS A 327 -35.12 -5.49 -9.03
CA LYS A 327 -34.90 -5.76 -10.46
C LYS A 327 -34.63 -7.23 -10.76
N CYS A 328 -34.68 -8.13 -9.76
CA CYS A 328 -34.35 -9.56 -9.86
C CYS A 328 -32.94 -9.81 -10.43
N MET A 329 -32.00 -8.88 -10.19
CA MET A 329 -30.60 -9.00 -10.63
C MET A 329 -29.71 -9.70 -9.56
N ASP A 330 -30.22 -9.91 -8.37
CA ASP A 330 -29.58 -10.66 -7.27
C ASP A 330 -29.36 -12.14 -7.59
N THR A 331 -30.11 -12.69 -8.57
CA THR A 331 -29.92 -14.04 -9.11
C THR A 331 -28.70 -14.16 -10.04
N SER A 332 -28.20 -13.05 -10.54
CA SER A 332 -26.96 -13.02 -11.35
C SER A 332 -25.74 -13.26 -10.48
N LEU A 333 -24.92 -14.24 -10.85
CA LEU A 333 -23.70 -14.57 -10.11
C LEU A 333 -22.72 -13.39 -10.02
N LEU A 334 -22.64 -12.58 -11.10
CA LEU A 334 -21.77 -11.38 -11.13
C LEU A 334 -22.20 -10.34 -10.09
N VAL A 335 -23.51 -10.08 -10.01
CA VAL A 335 -24.05 -9.11 -9.04
C VAL A 335 -23.97 -9.64 -7.62
N ALA A 336 -24.22 -10.94 -7.42
CA ALA A 336 -24.09 -11.60 -6.12
C ALA A 336 -22.63 -11.54 -5.61
N ASN A 337 -21.64 -11.81 -6.47
CA ASN A 337 -20.23 -11.72 -6.13
C ASN A 337 -19.81 -10.27 -5.79
N ALA A 338 -20.30 -9.27 -6.53
CA ALA A 338 -20.04 -7.86 -6.23
C ALA A 338 -20.69 -7.42 -4.91
N THR A 339 -21.90 -7.91 -4.60
CA THR A 339 -22.57 -7.65 -3.32
C THR A 339 -21.82 -8.32 -2.16
N LEU A 340 -21.31 -9.53 -2.38
CA LEU A 340 -20.49 -10.26 -1.41
C LEU A 340 -19.20 -9.48 -1.10
N ASP A 341 -18.48 -9.01 -2.14
CA ASP A 341 -17.26 -8.20 -1.99
C ASP A 341 -17.54 -6.90 -1.24
N MET A 342 -18.67 -6.25 -1.55
CA MET A 342 -19.11 -5.04 -0.86
C MET A 342 -19.32 -5.27 0.64
N HIS A 343 -20.11 -6.32 1.02
CA HIS A 343 -20.32 -6.62 2.45
C HIS A 343 -19.03 -6.99 3.16
N SER A 344 -18.15 -7.71 2.48
CA SER A 344 -16.83 -8.07 3.00
C SER A 344 -15.95 -6.85 3.30
N LYS A 345 -15.94 -5.85 2.42
CA LYS A 345 -15.19 -4.60 2.60
C LYS A 345 -15.76 -3.72 3.70
N PHE A 346 -17.08 -3.75 3.90
CA PHE A 346 -17.74 -3.05 5.02
C PHE A 346 -17.54 -3.73 6.38
N GLY A 347 -16.84 -4.84 6.48
CA GLY A 347 -16.76 -5.61 7.72
C GLY A 347 -18.04 -6.33 8.13
N ALA A 348 -19.08 -6.34 7.28
CA ALA A 348 -20.33 -7.04 7.53
C ALA A 348 -20.20 -8.53 7.16
N ILE A 349 -19.32 -9.23 7.85
CA ILE A 349 -18.93 -10.61 7.52
C ILE A 349 -20.11 -11.58 7.65
N ASP A 350 -21.01 -11.41 8.63
CA ASP A 350 -22.18 -12.27 8.81
C ASP A 350 -23.16 -12.15 7.63
N ASP A 351 -23.37 -10.92 7.12
CA ASP A 351 -24.19 -10.68 5.92
C ASP A 351 -23.52 -11.31 4.69
N ALA A 352 -22.19 -11.20 4.57
CA ALA A 352 -21.42 -11.81 3.49
C ALA A 352 -21.53 -13.35 3.51
N LYS A 353 -21.38 -13.99 4.68
CA LYS A 353 -21.54 -15.45 4.87
C LYS A 353 -22.98 -15.91 4.51
N THR A 354 -23.95 -15.14 4.96
CA THR A 354 -25.36 -15.43 4.66
C THR A 354 -25.62 -15.37 3.16
N LEU A 355 -25.16 -14.34 2.48
CA LEU A 355 -25.28 -14.20 1.02
C LEU A 355 -24.52 -15.31 0.28
N PHE A 356 -23.31 -15.63 0.71
CA PHE A 356 -22.52 -16.73 0.15
C PHE A 356 -23.28 -18.07 0.21
N ASN A 357 -23.93 -18.36 1.34
CA ASN A 357 -24.71 -19.58 1.49
C ASN A 357 -25.95 -19.61 0.58
N LEU A 358 -26.52 -18.46 0.27
CA LEU A 358 -27.68 -18.33 -0.61
C LEU A 358 -27.34 -18.51 -2.10
N ILE A 359 -26.10 -18.33 -2.52
CA ILE A 359 -25.66 -18.52 -3.91
C ILE A 359 -25.74 -20.03 -4.27
N PRO A 360 -26.61 -20.42 -5.25
CA PRO A 360 -26.81 -21.85 -5.55
C PRO A 360 -25.59 -22.52 -6.19
N TYR A 361 -24.93 -21.80 -7.12
CA TYR A 361 -23.75 -22.27 -7.85
C TYR A 361 -22.62 -21.27 -7.60
N LYS A 362 -21.63 -21.69 -6.83
CA LYS A 362 -20.48 -20.88 -6.45
C LYS A 362 -19.34 -21.12 -7.44
N ASP A 363 -18.76 -20.08 -8.00
CA ASP A 363 -17.55 -20.16 -8.81
C ASP A 363 -16.30 -19.77 -7.96
N SER A 364 -15.12 -19.82 -8.56
CA SER A 364 -13.88 -19.42 -7.87
C SER A 364 -13.94 -17.95 -7.39
N VAL A 365 -14.63 -17.07 -8.11
CA VAL A 365 -14.79 -15.66 -7.73
C VAL A 365 -15.61 -15.52 -6.44
N SER A 366 -16.71 -16.30 -6.30
CA SER A 366 -17.52 -16.33 -5.08
C SER A 366 -16.71 -16.74 -3.85
N TRP A 367 -15.91 -17.80 -3.98
CA TRP A 367 -15.04 -18.28 -2.90
C TRP A 367 -13.95 -17.26 -2.58
N ASN A 368 -13.31 -16.71 -3.61
CA ASN A 368 -12.25 -15.70 -3.42
C ASN A 368 -12.78 -14.44 -2.73
N ALA A 369 -13.97 -13.97 -3.10
CA ALA A 369 -14.58 -12.79 -2.47
C ALA A 369 -14.80 -13.01 -0.97
N LEU A 370 -15.26 -14.21 -0.55
CA LEU A 370 -15.41 -14.53 0.85
C LEU A 370 -14.07 -14.73 1.58
N ILE A 371 -13.11 -15.45 0.97
CA ILE A 371 -11.78 -15.70 1.54
C ILE A 371 -11.04 -14.38 1.76
N VAL A 372 -11.03 -13.50 0.75
CA VAL A 372 -10.43 -12.18 0.84
C VAL A 372 -11.13 -11.34 1.91
N GLY A 373 -12.47 -11.38 1.94
CA GLY A 373 -13.25 -10.67 2.94
C GLY A 373 -12.93 -11.11 4.37
N LEU A 374 -12.88 -12.40 4.65
CA LEU A 374 -12.50 -12.94 5.95
C LEU A 374 -11.08 -12.54 6.35
N ALA A 375 -10.12 -12.64 5.42
CA ALA A 375 -8.72 -12.30 5.68
C ALA A 375 -8.54 -10.80 5.96
N HIS A 376 -9.29 -9.91 5.28
CA HIS A 376 -9.23 -8.47 5.53
C HIS A 376 -9.85 -8.04 6.87
N ASN A 377 -10.82 -8.80 7.37
CA ASN A 377 -11.52 -8.48 8.61
C ASN A 377 -10.93 -9.17 9.84
N GLY A 378 -9.74 -9.78 9.73
CA GLY A 378 -9.04 -10.41 10.87
C GLY A 378 -9.54 -11.81 11.22
N GLU A 379 -10.38 -12.42 10.38
CA GLU A 379 -10.86 -13.80 10.52
C GLU A 379 -9.99 -14.80 9.74
N GLU A 380 -8.66 -14.66 9.87
CA GLU A 380 -7.69 -15.42 9.07
C GLU A 380 -7.82 -16.93 9.27
N LYS A 381 -8.15 -17.38 10.48
CA LYS A 381 -8.33 -18.82 10.76
C LYS A 381 -9.48 -19.42 9.96
N GLU A 382 -10.56 -18.67 9.84
CA GLU A 382 -11.73 -19.08 9.07
C GLU A 382 -11.44 -19.04 7.58
N ALA A 383 -10.75 -17.98 7.10
CA ALA A 383 -10.30 -17.88 5.72
C ALA A 383 -9.46 -19.09 5.29
N ILE A 384 -8.55 -19.55 6.16
CA ILE A 384 -7.74 -20.75 5.90
C ILE A 384 -8.64 -22.00 5.81
N GLY A 385 -9.63 -22.13 6.66
CA GLY A 385 -10.59 -23.26 6.62
C GLY A 385 -11.39 -23.32 5.33
N MET A 386 -11.69 -22.16 4.72
CA MET A 386 -12.46 -22.09 3.47
C MET A 386 -11.75 -22.77 2.28
N LEU A 387 -10.41 -22.86 2.29
CA LEU A 387 -9.66 -23.57 1.23
C LEU A 387 -10.04 -25.07 1.18
N GLY A 388 -10.19 -25.68 2.35
CA GLY A 388 -10.65 -27.08 2.44
C GLY A 388 -12.04 -27.26 1.88
N LEU A 389 -12.97 -26.41 2.28
CA LEU A 389 -14.36 -26.42 1.81
C LEU A 389 -14.48 -26.16 0.30
N MET A 390 -13.67 -25.24 -0.26
CA MET A 390 -13.60 -24.98 -1.70
C MET A 390 -13.19 -26.23 -2.49
N ASN A 391 -12.16 -26.94 -2.00
CA ASN A 391 -11.69 -28.20 -2.59
C ASN A 391 -12.76 -29.32 -2.46
N GLU A 392 -13.41 -29.46 -1.31
CA GLU A 392 -14.49 -30.41 -1.11
C GLU A 392 -15.69 -30.12 -2.01
N GLY A 393 -15.95 -28.84 -2.30
CA GLY A 393 -16.96 -28.39 -3.27
C GLY A 393 -16.58 -28.65 -4.72
N GLY A 394 -15.41 -29.24 -5.02
CA GLY A 394 -14.96 -29.57 -6.37
C GLY A 394 -14.47 -28.38 -7.18
N ILE A 395 -14.24 -27.23 -6.53
CA ILE A 395 -13.75 -26.01 -7.17
C ILE A 395 -12.24 -25.92 -6.92
N THR A 396 -11.45 -25.85 -8.01
CA THR A 396 -10.02 -25.73 -7.92
C THR A 396 -9.60 -24.33 -7.46
N PRO A 397 -8.82 -24.21 -6.35
CA PRO A 397 -8.27 -22.93 -5.92
C PRO A 397 -7.35 -22.34 -6.98
N ASP A 398 -7.41 -21.03 -7.16
CA ASP A 398 -6.61 -20.26 -8.10
C ASP A 398 -5.50 -19.46 -7.38
N GLU A 399 -4.77 -18.63 -8.13
CA GLU A 399 -3.67 -17.84 -7.61
C GLU A 399 -4.14 -16.85 -6.51
N VAL A 400 -5.36 -16.31 -6.64
CA VAL A 400 -5.91 -15.35 -5.67
C VAL A 400 -6.22 -16.04 -4.35
N SER A 401 -6.84 -17.23 -4.40
CA SER A 401 -7.09 -18.07 -3.22
C SER A 401 -5.80 -18.35 -2.46
N PHE A 402 -4.78 -18.87 -3.17
CA PHE A 402 -3.50 -19.24 -2.54
C PHE A 402 -2.77 -18.02 -1.98
N ALA A 403 -2.64 -16.94 -2.74
CA ALA A 403 -1.95 -15.72 -2.30
C ALA A 403 -2.58 -15.14 -1.03
N THR A 404 -3.92 -15.09 -0.97
CA THR A 404 -4.67 -14.56 0.18
C THR A 404 -4.48 -15.44 1.42
N ILE A 405 -4.57 -16.75 1.27
CA ILE A 405 -4.48 -17.69 2.39
C ILE A 405 -3.05 -17.77 2.93
N VAL A 406 -2.03 -17.75 2.05
CA VAL A 406 -0.63 -17.68 2.48
C VAL A 406 -0.39 -16.38 3.27
N LYS A 407 -0.95 -15.25 2.80
CA LYS A 407 -0.86 -13.97 3.51
C LYS A 407 -1.58 -14.03 4.86
N ALA A 408 -2.75 -14.67 4.95
CA ALA A 408 -3.44 -14.91 6.21
C ALA A 408 -2.59 -15.74 7.18
N CYS A 409 -1.96 -16.83 6.71
CA CYS A 409 -1.01 -17.61 7.52
C CYS A 409 0.18 -16.77 7.99
N SER A 410 0.69 -15.87 7.15
CA SER A 410 1.78 -14.96 7.49
C SER A 410 1.38 -14.00 8.61
N ASN A 411 0.14 -13.47 8.59
CA ASN A 411 -0.36 -12.54 9.60
C ASN A 411 -0.50 -13.18 10.98
N ILE A 412 -1.09 -14.40 11.06
CA ILE A 412 -1.27 -15.13 12.32
C ILE A 412 -0.02 -15.95 12.74
N ARG A 413 1.05 -15.85 11.99
CA ARG A 413 2.31 -16.59 12.19
C ARG A 413 2.12 -18.12 12.25
N ALA A 414 1.18 -18.68 11.46
CA ALA A 414 0.91 -20.10 11.36
C ALA A 414 1.86 -20.80 10.37
N THR A 415 3.10 -21.03 10.77
CA THR A 415 4.17 -21.55 9.91
C THR A 415 3.87 -22.92 9.34
N GLU A 416 3.41 -23.85 10.17
CA GLU A 416 3.16 -25.23 9.76
C GLU A 416 2.00 -25.33 8.76
N THR A 417 0.94 -24.57 8.99
CA THR A 417 -0.18 -24.46 8.04
C THR A 417 0.29 -23.82 6.73
N GLY A 418 1.12 -22.76 6.82
CA GLY A 418 1.71 -22.12 5.64
C GLY A 418 2.57 -23.07 4.80
N LYS A 419 3.37 -23.94 5.42
CA LYS A 419 4.13 -24.98 4.72
C LYS A 419 3.23 -26.01 4.03
N GLN A 420 2.14 -26.44 4.69
CA GLN A 420 1.16 -27.33 4.06
C GLN A 420 0.51 -26.70 2.84
N ILE A 421 0.14 -25.41 2.92
CA ILE A 421 -0.42 -24.67 1.79
C ILE A 421 0.60 -24.48 0.69
N HIS A 422 1.88 -24.26 1.02
CA HIS A 422 2.96 -24.23 0.02
C HIS A 422 3.06 -25.56 -0.72
N CYS A 423 3.02 -26.70 -0.01
CA CYS A 423 3.00 -28.03 -0.65
C CYS A 423 1.77 -28.23 -1.55
N LEU A 424 0.61 -27.70 -1.17
CA LEU A 424 -0.58 -27.72 -2.04
C LEU A 424 -0.38 -26.85 -3.29
N ALA A 425 0.14 -25.64 -3.15
CA ALA A 425 0.42 -24.74 -4.26
C ALA A 425 1.40 -25.37 -5.27
N MET A 426 2.39 -26.15 -4.79
CA MET A 426 3.30 -26.95 -5.64
C MET A 426 2.53 -28.01 -6.43
N LYS A 427 1.60 -28.73 -5.81
CA LYS A 427 0.77 -29.74 -6.51
C LYS A 427 -0.10 -29.14 -7.61
N TYR A 428 -0.59 -27.92 -7.42
CA TYR A 428 -1.37 -27.20 -8.42
C TYR A 428 -0.49 -26.44 -9.45
N SER A 429 0.86 -26.53 -9.32
CA SER A 429 1.83 -25.86 -10.20
C SER A 429 1.68 -24.32 -10.23
N ILE A 430 1.19 -23.72 -9.14
CA ILE A 430 0.90 -22.27 -9.02
C ILE A 430 2.07 -21.50 -8.36
N CYS A 431 3.09 -22.19 -7.86
CA CYS A 431 4.23 -21.54 -7.18
C CYS A 431 5.06 -20.63 -8.10
N SER A 432 4.99 -20.79 -9.42
CA SER A 432 5.63 -19.91 -10.39
C SER A 432 4.94 -18.55 -10.52
N ASN A 433 3.68 -18.42 -10.04
CA ASN A 433 2.94 -17.17 -10.06
C ASN A 433 3.57 -16.15 -9.08
N HIS A 434 3.79 -14.93 -9.54
CA HIS A 434 4.46 -13.88 -8.76
C HIS A 434 3.68 -13.43 -7.51
N ALA A 435 2.34 -13.49 -7.52
CA ALA A 435 1.52 -13.12 -6.36
C ALA A 435 1.63 -14.17 -5.24
N VAL A 436 1.56 -15.46 -5.60
CA VAL A 436 1.74 -16.56 -4.65
C VAL A 436 3.17 -16.59 -4.14
N GLY A 437 4.16 -16.43 -5.02
CA GLY A 437 5.57 -16.38 -4.67
C GLY A 437 5.90 -15.26 -3.68
N SER A 438 5.40 -14.05 -3.91
CA SER A 438 5.62 -12.92 -3.00
C SER A 438 4.95 -13.15 -1.63
N SER A 439 3.75 -13.73 -1.59
CA SER A 439 3.09 -14.08 -0.32
C SER A 439 3.84 -15.16 0.45
N LEU A 440 4.40 -16.16 -0.23
CA LEU A 440 5.26 -17.19 0.38
C LEU A 440 6.56 -16.61 0.93
N ILE A 441 7.18 -15.68 0.21
CA ILE A 441 8.38 -14.97 0.66
C ILE A 441 8.04 -14.14 1.92
N ASP A 442 6.91 -13.42 1.95
CA ASP A 442 6.45 -12.70 3.15
C ASP A 442 6.24 -13.65 4.35
N LEU A 443 5.62 -14.82 4.12
CA LEU A 443 5.42 -15.83 5.15
C LEU A 443 6.76 -16.29 5.76
N TYR A 444 7.70 -16.72 4.93
CA TYR A 444 8.98 -17.24 5.40
C TYR A 444 9.87 -16.14 6.00
N SER A 445 9.82 -14.93 5.46
CA SER A 445 10.61 -13.80 5.99
C SER A 445 10.16 -13.38 7.38
N LYS A 446 8.85 -13.33 7.67
CA LYS A 446 8.33 -13.04 9.01
C LYS A 446 8.71 -14.10 10.05
N HIS A 447 9.12 -15.29 9.60
CA HIS A 447 9.63 -16.36 10.46
C HIS A 447 11.16 -16.43 10.50
N GLY A 448 11.86 -15.54 9.80
CA GLY A 448 13.31 -15.50 9.75
C GLY A 448 13.95 -16.58 8.84
N ASP A 449 13.16 -17.33 8.09
CA ASP A 449 13.66 -18.40 7.20
C ASP A 449 13.99 -17.84 5.81
N VAL A 450 15.11 -17.13 5.74
CA VAL A 450 15.59 -16.49 4.50
C VAL A 450 15.99 -17.54 3.43
N GLU A 451 16.45 -18.73 3.83
CA GLU A 451 16.82 -19.77 2.89
C GLU A 451 15.62 -20.30 2.11
N SER A 452 14.48 -20.49 2.77
CA SER A 452 13.22 -20.84 2.10
C SER A 452 12.73 -19.73 1.19
N CYS A 453 12.90 -18.45 1.56
CA CYS A 453 12.59 -17.31 0.70
C CYS A 453 13.38 -17.36 -0.62
N ARG A 454 14.68 -17.65 -0.56
CA ARG A 454 15.54 -17.79 -1.77
C ARG A 454 15.11 -18.94 -2.66
N LYS A 455 14.73 -20.07 -2.06
CA LYS A 455 14.23 -21.25 -2.81
C LYS A 455 12.92 -20.94 -3.54
N VAL A 456 12.01 -20.21 -2.88
CA VAL A 456 10.76 -19.77 -3.51
C VAL A 456 11.04 -18.79 -4.64
N LEU A 457 11.94 -17.81 -4.44
CA LEU A 457 12.30 -16.85 -5.48
C LEU A 457 12.87 -17.56 -6.75
N ALA A 458 13.67 -18.61 -6.57
CA ALA A 458 14.22 -19.37 -7.69
C ALA A 458 13.16 -20.15 -8.49
N GLN A 459 11.96 -20.36 -7.96
CA GLN A 459 10.84 -21.05 -8.63
C GLN A 459 9.88 -20.08 -9.33
N VAL A 460 9.91 -18.79 -8.96
CA VAL A 460 9.05 -17.76 -9.53
C VAL A 460 9.62 -17.25 -10.84
N ASP A 461 8.74 -16.88 -11.78
CA ASP A 461 9.14 -16.29 -13.06
C ASP A 461 9.96 -15.01 -12.86
N ALA A 462 11.18 -15.00 -13.42
CA ALA A 462 12.14 -13.90 -13.26
C ALA A 462 11.72 -12.58 -13.92
N SER A 463 10.59 -12.55 -14.62
CA SER A 463 10.10 -11.36 -15.32
C SER A 463 9.50 -10.28 -14.40
N SER A 464 9.12 -10.64 -13.17
CA SER A 464 8.45 -9.74 -12.22
C SER A 464 9.36 -9.30 -11.09
N ILE A 465 9.42 -7.98 -10.85
CA ILE A 465 10.15 -7.38 -9.73
C ILE A 465 9.46 -7.60 -8.37
N VAL A 466 8.16 -7.98 -8.34
CA VAL A 466 7.37 -8.04 -7.10
C VAL A 466 7.90 -9.07 -6.09
N PRO A 467 8.24 -10.32 -6.46
CA PRO A 467 8.83 -11.29 -5.53
C PRO A 467 10.21 -10.88 -5.02
N ILE A 468 10.99 -10.19 -5.85
CA ILE A 468 12.31 -9.68 -5.46
C ILE A 468 12.15 -8.58 -4.41
N ASN A 469 11.19 -7.69 -4.60
CA ASN A 469 10.85 -6.65 -3.62
C ASN A 469 10.38 -7.25 -2.27
N ALA A 470 9.59 -8.32 -2.32
CA ALA A 470 9.18 -9.03 -1.11
C ALA A 470 10.39 -9.63 -0.36
N LEU A 471 11.38 -10.18 -1.10
CA LEU A 471 12.61 -10.68 -0.49
C LEU A 471 13.46 -9.55 0.10
N ILE A 472 13.61 -8.42 -0.59
CA ILE A 472 14.32 -7.24 -0.07
C ILE A 472 13.68 -6.78 1.24
N ALA A 473 12.35 -6.60 1.25
CA ALA A 473 11.63 -6.23 2.46
C ALA A 473 11.81 -7.24 3.60
N GLY A 474 11.77 -8.53 3.27
CA GLY A 474 12.03 -9.61 4.22
C GLY A 474 13.44 -9.62 4.78
N LEU A 475 14.47 -9.38 3.98
CA LEU A 475 15.86 -9.26 4.41
C LEU A 475 16.04 -8.09 5.39
N VAL A 476 15.46 -6.94 5.05
CA VAL A 476 15.47 -5.74 5.90
C VAL A 476 14.78 -6.01 7.24
N GLN A 477 13.61 -6.65 7.24
CA GLN A 477 12.90 -7.00 8.48
C GLN A 477 13.70 -7.96 9.39
N ASN A 478 14.58 -8.77 8.80
CA ASN A 478 15.45 -9.69 9.53
C ASN A 478 16.85 -9.11 9.82
N ASN A 479 17.05 -7.80 9.70
CA ASN A 479 18.32 -7.09 9.93
C ASN A 479 19.48 -7.62 9.07
N ARG A 480 19.19 -8.11 7.84
CA ARG A 480 20.20 -8.56 6.85
C ARG A 480 20.37 -7.51 5.76
N ASP A 481 20.66 -6.28 6.16
CA ASP A 481 20.69 -5.10 5.29
C ASP A 481 21.73 -5.22 4.17
N ASP A 482 22.90 -5.81 4.45
CA ASP A 482 23.95 -6.00 3.45
C ASP A 482 23.51 -6.88 2.28
N GLU A 483 22.75 -7.95 2.57
CA GLU A 483 22.23 -8.83 1.53
C GLU A 483 21.09 -8.17 0.72
N ALA A 484 20.26 -7.36 1.39
CA ALA A 484 19.23 -6.57 0.71
C ALA A 484 19.87 -5.58 -0.28
N ILE A 485 20.97 -4.93 0.11
CA ILE A 485 21.73 -4.02 -0.74
C ILE A 485 22.36 -4.75 -1.93
N GLN A 486 22.95 -5.92 -1.71
CA GLN A 486 23.53 -6.75 -2.79
C GLN A 486 22.46 -7.15 -3.80
N LEU A 487 21.28 -7.58 -3.34
CA LEU A 487 20.16 -7.95 -4.20
C LEU A 487 19.65 -6.74 -5.01
N PHE A 488 19.61 -5.56 -4.40
CA PHE A 488 19.26 -4.33 -5.10
C PHE A 488 20.29 -3.98 -6.19
N GLN A 489 21.59 -4.13 -5.92
CA GLN A 489 22.63 -3.91 -6.93
C GLN A 489 22.50 -4.90 -8.09
N GLN A 490 22.11 -6.14 -7.81
CA GLN A 490 21.83 -7.15 -8.83
C GLN A 490 20.66 -6.74 -9.73
N ILE A 491 19.55 -6.24 -9.16
CA ILE A 491 18.41 -5.71 -9.94
C ILE A 491 18.87 -4.67 -10.95
N LEU A 492 19.73 -3.75 -10.51
CA LEU A 492 20.26 -2.69 -11.38
C LEU A 492 21.17 -3.25 -12.47
N SER A 493 22.00 -4.27 -12.16
CA SER A 493 22.89 -4.92 -13.15
C SER A 493 22.11 -5.74 -14.18
N ASP A 494 21.01 -6.36 -13.79
CA ASP A 494 20.15 -7.18 -14.66
C ASP A 494 19.22 -6.31 -15.53
N GLY A 495 19.29 -4.98 -15.40
CA GLY A 495 18.53 -4.03 -16.19
C GLY A 495 17.04 -3.97 -15.84
N LEU A 496 16.62 -4.56 -14.73
CA LEU A 496 15.26 -4.45 -14.20
C LEU A 496 15.05 -3.04 -13.66
N LYS A 497 13.85 -2.47 -13.90
CA LYS A 497 13.52 -1.12 -13.41
C LYS A 497 13.00 -1.20 -11.97
N PRO A 498 13.73 -0.64 -10.96
CA PRO A 498 13.22 -0.57 -9.61
C PRO A 498 11.93 0.26 -9.53
N SER A 499 10.99 -0.18 -8.69
CA SER A 499 9.76 0.56 -8.40
C SER A 499 9.94 1.45 -7.15
N SER A 500 8.98 2.34 -6.89
CA SER A 500 8.95 3.12 -5.64
C SER A 500 8.98 2.23 -4.39
N PHE A 501 8.30 1.08 -4.44
CA PHE A 501 8.33 0.10 -3.36
C PHE A 501 9.72 -0.52 -3.12
N THR A 502 10.50 -0.77 -4.20
CA THR A 502 11.89 -1.25 -4.10
C THR A 502 12.74 -0.25 -3.31
N PHE A 503 12.66 1.03 -3.69
CA PHE A 503 13.39 2.09 -3.00
C PHE A 503 12.92 2.27 -1.56
N SER A 504 11.63 2.31 -1.31
CA SER A 504 11.06 2.42 0.03
C SER A 504 11.56 1.30 0.97
N SER A 505 11.60 0.05 0.47
CA SER A 505 12.08 -1.10 1.23
C SER A 505 13.57 -1.00 1.56
N ILE A 506 14.41 -0.70 0.57
CA ILE A 506 15.86 -0.52 0.77
C ILE A 506 16.15 0.65 1.71
N LEU A 507 15.47 1.80 1.49
CA LEU A 507 15.67 2.99 2.29
C LEU A 507 15.23 2.78 3.75
N SER A 508 14.24 1.93 4.01
CA SER A 508 13.82 1.61 5.38
C SER A 508 14.86 0.78 6.16
N GLY A 509 15.61 -0.09 5.47
CA GLY A 509 16.61 -0.97 6.06
C GLY A 509 18.01 -0.34 6.23
N CYS A 510 18.28 0.75 5.53
CA CYS A 510 19.58 1.40 5.60
C CYS A 510 19.79 2.07 6.96
N THR A 511 20.39 1.38 7.94
CA THR A 511 20.63 1.92 9.31
C THR A 511 22.12 2.12 9.67
N GLY A 512 23.06 1.58 8.86
CA GLY A 512 24.50 1.58 9.12
C GLY A 512 25.32 2.65 8.35
N LEU A 513 26.64 2.58 8.45
CA LEU A 513 27.59 3.46 7.75
C LEU A 513 27.47 3.42 6.21
N LEU A 514 27.06 2.30 5.65
CA LEU A 514 26.78 2.14 4.21
C LEU A 514 25.50 2.87 3.77
N SER A 515 24.62 3.22 4.71
CA SER A 515 23.33 3.83 4.43
C SER A 515 23.44 5.17 3.71
N SER A 516 24.46 5.97 4.00
CA SER A 516 24.66 7.27 3.36
C SER A 516 25.03 7.14 1.90
N ILE A 517 25.85 6.15 1.52
CA ILE A 517 26.28 5.90 0.13
C ILE A 517 25.11 5.36 -0.69
N VAL A 518 24.42 4.35 -0.15
CA VAL A 518 23.26 3.75 -0.82
C VAL A 518 22.12 4.77 -0.93
N GLY A 519 21.89 5.58 0.11
CA GLY A 519 20.92 6.67 0.10
C GLY A 519 21.20 7.69 -1.03
N LYS A 520 22.45 8.10 -1.21
CA LYS A 520 22.85 9.00 -2.31
C LYS A 520 22.69 8.37 -3.69
N GLN A 521 23.05 7.10 -3.85
CA GLN A 521 22.85 6.38 -5.11
C GLN A 521 21.36 6.23 -5.45
N ALA A 522 20.54 5.86 -4.47
CA ALA A 522 19.10 5.77 -4.63
C ALA A 522 18.49 7.14 -4.98
N HIS A 523 18.92 8.21 -4.30
CA HIS A 523 18.48 9.58 -4.58
C HIS A 523 18.80 9.99 -6.02
N CYS A 524 20.03 9.76 -6.49
CA CYS A 524 20.41 10.05 -7.88
C CYS A 524 19.55 9.28 -8.90
N TYR A 525 19.19 8.03 -8.61
CA TYR A 525 18.35 7.23 -9.50
C TYR A 525 16.89 7.72 -9.49
N ILE A 526 16.35 8.00 -8.31
CA ILE A 526 14.98 8.52 -8.12
C ILE A 526 14.79 9.84 -8.86
N LEU A 527 15.79 10.75 -8.79
CA LEU A 527 15.77 12.01 -9.54
C LEU A 527 15.80 11.78 -11.06
N LYS A 528 16.72 10.92 -11.55
CA LYS A 528 16.84 10.62 -12.99
C LYS A 528 15.60 9.95 -13.58
N SER A 529 14.91 9.13 -12.80
CA SER A 529 13.69 8.43 -13.24
C SER A 529 12.41 9.24 -13.07
N GLY A 530 12.46 10.41 -12.42
CA GLY A 530 11.29 11.25 -12.15
C GLY A 530 10.34 10.70 -11.07
N LEU A 531 10.70 9.60 -10.40
CA LEU A 531 9.85 8.92 -9.41
C LEU A 531 9.49 9.80 -8.21
N LEU A 532 10.26 10.86 -7.94
CA LEU A 532 9.98 11.78 -6.83
C LEU A 532 8.70 12.60 -7.08
N ASN A 533 8.37 12.87 -8.36
CA ASN A 533 7.14 13.59 -8.72
C ASN A 533 5.91 12.68 -8.67
N ASP A 534 6.11 11.37 -8.89
CA ASP A 534 5.04 10.38 -8.90
C ASP A 534 4.72 9.86 -7.50
N ASP A 535 5.73 9.81 -6.60
CA ASP A 535 5.59 9.27 -5.25
C ASP A 535 6.45 10.08 -4.26
N SER A 536 5.82 11.06 -3.62
CA SER A 536 6.44 11.92 -2.61
C SER A 536 6.88 11.18 -1.34
N SER A 537 6.34 9.96 -1.07
CA SER A 537 6.74 9.14 0.07
C SER A 537 8.20 8.69 0.01
N LEU A 538 8.77 8.58 -1.20
CA LEU A 538 10.20 8.32 -1.41
C LEU A 538 11.07 9.46 -0.88
N GLY A 539 10.65 10.71 -1.10
CA GLY A 539 11.33 11.90 -0.57
C GLY A 539 11.38 11.87 0.95
N VAL A 540 10.27 11.51 1.62
CA VAL A 540 10.22 11.35 3.08
C VAL A 540 11.17 10.25 3.56
N SER A 541 11.24 9.13 2.86
CA SER A 541 12.14 8.02 3.20
C SER A 541 13.61 8.42 3.05
N LEU A 542 13.96 9.17 2.02
CA LEU A 542 15.30 9.74 1.81
C LEU A 542 15.67 10.76 2.90
N ILE A 543 14.75 11.67 3.25
CA ILE A 543 14.96 12.63 4.35
C ILE A 543 15.27 11.88 5.66
N ARG A 544 14.49 10.82 5.95
CA ARG A 544 14.71 9.99 7.15
C ARG A 544 16.13 9.38 7.19
N ILE A 545 16.63 8.89 6.03
CA ILE A 545 18.00 8.35 5.95
C ILE A 545 19.03 9.45 6.17
N TYR A 546 18.90 10.59 5.51
CA TYR A 546 19.83 11.71 5.67
C TYR A 546 19.87 12.21 7.11
N LEU A 547 18.72 12.26 7.79
CA LEU A 547 18.66 12.63 9.21
C LEU A 547 19.36 11.58 10.10
N LYS A 548 19.09 10.27 9.88
CA LYS A 548 19.79 9.20 10.62
C LYS A 548 21.30 9.21 10.38
N SER A 549 21.72 9.56 9.16
CA SER A 549 23.15 9.68 8.78
C SER A 549 23.77 11.02 9.18
N LYS A 550 23.05 11.88 9.91
CA LYS A 550 23.47 13.23 10.34
C LYS A 550 23.83 14.17 9.18
N MET A 551 23.22 13.96 8.01
CA MET A 551 23.43 14.77 6.80
C MET A 551 22.29 15.80 6.64
N LEU A 552 22.28 16.79 7.56
CA LEU A 552 21.21 17.78 7.66
C LEU A 552 21.04 18.63 6.39
N GLU A 553 22.16 19.08 5.81
CA GLU A 553 22.13 19.92 4.59
C GLU A 553 21.48 19.22 3.39
N ASP A 554 21.74 17.91 3.20
CA ASP A 554 21.15 17.12 2.13
C ASP A 554 19.66 16.87 2.40
N ALA A 555 19.26 16.69 3.65
CA ALA A 555 17.85 16.58 4.04
C ALA A 555 17.06 17.88 3.77
N ASP A 556 17.64 19.04 4.15
CA ASP A 556 17.01 20.34 3.94
C ASP A 556 16.91 20.70 2.43
N LYS A 557 17.93 20.38 1.63
CA LYS A 557 17.87 20.54 0.16
C LYS A 557 16.74 19.72 -0.43
N LEU A 558 16.68 18.42 -0.10
CA LEU A 558 15.64 17.54 -0.59
C LEU A 558 14.23 18.02 -0.20
N LEU A 559 14.08 18.52 1.03
CA LEU A 559 12.81 19.08 1.48
C LEU A 559 12.36 20.28 0.63
N THR A 560 13.30 21.08 0.14
CA THR A 560 12.99 22.22 -0.76
C THR A 560 12.70 21.79 -2.19
N GLU A 561 13.27 20.69 -2.66
CA GLU A 561 13.07 20.13 -4.00
C GLU A 561 11.76 19.32 -4.12
N MET A 562 11.21 18.85 -2.99
CA MET A 562 9.95 18.13 -2.99
C MET A 562 8.76 19.05 -3.35
N PRO A 563 7.70 18.49 -3.98
CA PRO A 563 6.49 19.26 -4.31
C PRO A 563 5.91 20.00 -3.09
N ASP A 564 5.39 21.21 -3.30
CA ASP A 564 4.84 22.04 -2.22
C ASP A 564 3.56 21.45 -1.59
N HIS A 565 2.82 20.63 -2.32
CA HIS A 565 1.59 19.98 -1.85
C HIS A 565 1.87 18.65 -1.17
N LYS A 566 2.49 18.70 0.02
CA LYS A 566 2.69 17.51 0.86
C LYS A 566 1.42 17.19 1.62
N ASN A 567 1.09 15.91 1.71
CA ASN A 567 -0.03 15.46 2.55
C ASN A 567 0.35 15.47 4.05
N LEU A 568 -0.65 15.31 4.92
CA LEU A 568 -0.45 15.29 6.37
C LEU A 568 0.57 14.22 6.80
N LEU A 569 0.50 13.00 6.25
CA LEU A 569 1.39 11.89 6.61
C LEU A 569 2.86 12.21 6.31
N GLU A 570 3.11 12.88 5.18
CA GLU A 570 4.46 13.30 4.78
C GLU A 570 5.01 14.36 5.73
N TRP A 571 4.23 15.38 6.06
CA TRP A 571 4.62 16.41 7.01
C TRP A 571 4.86 15.81 8.40
N THR A 572 3.97 14.93 8.88
CA THR A 572 4.14 14.25 10.17
C THR A 572 5.42 13.43 10.21
N ALA A 573 5.73 12.70 9.12
CA ALA A 573 6.96 11.92 9.02
C ALA A 573 8.22 12.79 9.01
N ILE A 574 8.22 13.94 8.34
CA ILE A 574 9.32 14.91 8.32
C ILE A 574 9.52 15.51 9.72
N ILE A 575 8.45 16.04 10.33
CA ILE A 575 8.49 16.67 11.67
C ILE A 575 8.98 15.67 12.71
N SER A 576 8.41 14.45 12.71
CA SER A 576 8.85 13.39 13.63
C SER A 576 10.26 12.92 13.36
N GLY A 577 10.68 12.87 12.09
CA GLY A 577 12.06 12.53 11.70
C GLY A 577 13.07 13.53 12.26
N TYR A 578 12.84 14.82 12.12
CA TYR A 578 13.68 15.86 12.72
C TYR A 578 13.69 15.76 14.25
N ALA A 579 12.51 15.63 14.89
CA ALA A 579 12.42 15.55 16.34
C ALA A 579 13.14 14.31 16.91
N GLN A 580 13.04 13.15 16.27
CA GLN A 580 13.69 11.92 16.74
C GLN A 580 15.21 11.93 16.60
N ASN A 581 15.75 12.69 15.66
CA ASN A 581 17.20 12.80 15.43
C ASN A 581 17.85 14.01 16.13
N GLY A 582 17.11 14.70 17.03
CA GLY A 582 17.62 15.83 17.81
C GLY A 582 17.70 17.16 17.06
N TYR A 583 17.08 17.25 15.88
CA TYR A 583 16.99 18.49 15.10
C TYR A 583 15.68 19.25 15.41
N SER A 584 15.51 19.56 16.69
CA SER A 584 14.25 20.11 17.23
C SER A 584 13.87 21.46 16.62
N SER A 585 14.86 22.31 16.29
CA SER A 585 14.62 23.60 15.61
C SER A 585 14.05 23.44 14.22
N GLN A 586 14.55 22.49 13.43
CA GLN A 586 14.06 22.18 12.08
C GLN A 586 12.67 21.52 12.13
N SER A 587 12.41 20.70 13.17
CA SER A 587 11.10 20.14 13.42
C SER A 587 10.06 21.27 13.61
N LEU A 588 10.36 22.25 14.43
CA LEU A 588 9.49 23.40 14.69
C LEU A 588 9.29 24.25 13.43
N LEU A 589 10.35 24.53 12.68
CA LEU A 589 10.25 25.26 11.41
C LEU A 589 9.39 24.52 10.39
N SER A 590 9.54 23.19 10.27
CA SER A 590 8.74 22.35 9.38
C SER A 590 7.27 22.35 9.77
N PHE A 591 6.97 22.36 11.08
CA PHE A 591 5.61 22.46 11.58
C PHE A 591 4.93 23.77 11.17
N TRP A 592 5.60 24.91 11.36
CA TRP A 592 5.05 26.21 10.95
C TRP A 592 4.91 26.31 9.42
N ARG A 593 5.84 25.71 8.66
CA ARG A 593 5.72 25.61 7.20
C ARG A 593 4.51 24.78 6.79
N MET A 594 4.28 23.62 7.40
CA MET A 594 3.07 22.81 7.19
C MET A 594 1.81 23.62 7.40
N ARG A 595 1.76 24.39 8.50
CA ARG A 595 0.63 25.27 8.82
C ARG A 595 0.40 26.38 7.79
N SER A 596 1.48 26.92 7.19
CA SER A 596 1.37 27.92 6.14
C SER A 596 0.72 27.40 4.84
N TYR A 597 0.71 26.08 4.63
CA TYR A 597 0.00 25.39 3.54
C TYR A 597 -1.42 24.95 3.92
N ASP A 598 -1.94 25.42 5.04
CA ASP A 598 -3.29 25.11 5.57
C ASP A 598 -3.54 23.63 5.85
N VAL A 599 -2.48 22.85 6.05
CA VAL A 599 -2.57 21.44 6.44
C VAL A 599 -2.87 21.34 7.93
N HIS A 600 -3.95 20.68 8.28
CA HIS A 600 -4.38 20.48 9.67
C HIS A 600 -3.51 19.40 10.32
N SER A 601 -3.07 19.66 11.56
CA SER A 601 -2.24 18.75 12.33
C SER A 601 -3.07 17.63 12.94
N ASP A 602 -2.51 16.42 12.99
CA ASP A 602 -3.06 15.28 13.72
C ASP A 602 -2.37 15.11 15.10
N GLU A 603 -2.82 14.11 15.83
CA GLU A 603 -2.30 13.78 17.16
C GLU A 603 -0.80 13.44 17.13
N ALA A 604 -0.35 12.70 16.11
CA ALA A 604 1.05 12.30 15.96
C ALA A 604 1.98 13.50 15.67
N THR A 605 1.49 14.45 14.87
CA THR A 605 2.21 15.71 14.61
C THR A 605 2.35 16.52 15.91
N PHE A 606 1.27 16.68 16.69
CA PHE A 606 1.32 17.40 17.95
C PHE A 606 2.26 16.73 18.96
N ALA A 607 2.21 15.42 19.11
CA ALA A 607 3.13 14.70 20.00
C ALA A 607 4.60 14.91 19.60
N SER A 608 4.89 14.86 18.29
CA SER A 608 6.26 15.02 17.78
C SER A 608 6.80 16.43 18.00
N ILE A 609 5.98 17.46 17.77
CA ILE A 609 6.42 18.84 17.93
C ILE A 609 6.53 19.24 19.41
N LEU A 610 5.66 18.73 20.28
CA LEU A 610 5.77 18.92 21.72
C LEU A 610 7.07 18.28 22.27
N LYS A 611 7.45 17.11 21.74
CA LYS A 611 8.74 16.50 22.05
C LYS A 611 9.90 17.42 21.64
N ALA A 612 9.86 18.00 20.43
CA ALA A 612 10.88 18.96 20.00
C ALA A 612 10.93 20.19 20.91
N CYS A 613 9.78 20.75 21.31
CA CYS A 613 9.72 21.86 22.28
C CYS A 613 10.31 21.45 23.64
N SER A 614 10.05 20.24 24.11
CA SER A 614 10.58 19.74 25.39
C SER A 614 12.10 19.60 25.39
N GLU A 615 12.69 19.17 24.26
CA GLU A 615 14.16 19.04 24.09
C GLU A 615 14.84 20.40 24.01
N MET A 616 14.19 21.39 23.41
CA MET A 616 14.68 22.76 23.33
C MET A 616 14.35 23.59 24.58
N THR A 617 13.58 23.06 25.52
CA THR A 617 13.00 23.82 26.65
C THR A 617 12.27 25.09 26.21
N ALA A 618 11.61 25.02 25.03
CA ALA A 618 10.93 26.14 24.40
C ALA A 618 9.48 26.28 24.92
N LEU A 619 9.34 26.83 26.13
CA LEU A 619 8.03 26.94 26.83
C LEU A 619 7.01 27.76 26.06
N ASN A 620 7.44 28.87 25.43
CA ASN A 620 6.51 29.76 24.72
C ASN A 620 5.92 29.07 23.49
N ASP A 621 6.77 28.44 22.68
CA ASP A 621 6.32 27.65 21.51
C ASP A 621 5.39 26.50 21.96
N GLY A 622 5.75 25.83 23.07
CA GLY A 622 4.92 24.78 23.68
C GLY A 622 3.54 25.28 24.09
N LYS A 623 3.43 26.50 24.64
CA LYS A 623 2.15 27.14 24.99
C LYS A 623 1.33 27.49 23.74
N GLU A 624 1.95 27.98 22.67
CA GLU A 624 1.27 28.25 21.41
C GLU A 624 0.70 26.96 20.81
N ILE A 625 1.50 25.87 20.81
CA ILE A 625 1.05 24.55 20.33
C ILE A 625 -0.08 24.00 21.21
N HIS A 626 -0.02 24.16 22.54
CA HIS A 626 -1.11 23.79 23.44
C HIS A 626 -2.42 24.54 23.07
N GLY A 627 -2.34 25.83 22.77
CA GLY A 627 -3.49 26.60 22.27
C GLY A 627 -4.06 26.05 20.96
N LEU A 628 -3.21 25.53 20.06
CA LEU A 628 -3.65 24.88 18.82
C LEU A 628 -4.31 23.52 19.10
N ILE A 629 -3.77 22.72 20.01
CA ILE A 629 -4.36 21.42 20.43
C ILE A 629 -5.78 21.62 20.96
N ILE A 630 -5.99 22.63 21.80
CA ILE A 630 -7.34 22.99 22.34
C ILE A 630 -8.27 23.37 21.19
N LYS A 631 -7.83 24.24 20.27
CA LYS A 631 -8.65 24.68 19.13
C LYS A 631 -8.99 23.54 18.18
N SER A 632 -8.14 22.56 18.04
CA SER A 632 -8.35 21.38 17.17
C SER A 632 -9.07 20.22 17.86
N GLY A 633 -9.42 20.36 19.15
CA GLY A 633 -10.16 19.34 19.92
C GLY A 633 -9.33 18.13 20.36
N PHE A 634 -8.02 18.18 20.28
CA PHE A 634 -7.13 17.07 20.68
C PHE A 634 -6.73 17.08 22.16
N ASN A 635 -7.24 18.00 22.95
CA ASN A 635 -6.98 18.08 24.39
C ASN A 635 -7.58 16.93 25.23
N SER A 636 -8.49 16.16 24.66
CA SER A 636 -9.09 14.97 25.30
C SER A 636 -8.37 13.64 24.96
N TYR A 637 -7.33 13.66 24.14
CA TYR A 637 -6.58 12.49 23.73
C TYR A 637 -5.37 12.24 24.64
N GLU A 638 -5.18 11.02 25.10
CA GLU A 638 -4.13 10.66 26.07
C GLU A 638 -2.71 10.91 25.57
N THR A 639 -2.43 10.65 24.27
CA THR A 639 -1.09 10.81 23.70
C THR A 639 -0.69 12.29 23.63
N SER A 640 -1.59 13.16 23.18
CA SER A 640 -1.40 14.62 23.16
C SER A 640 -1.21 15.17 24.57
N THR A 641 -2.02 14.72 25.53
CA THR A 641 -1.93 15.16 26.92
C THR A 641 -0.64 14.67 27.58
N SER A 642 -0.20 13.42 27.32
CA SER A 642 1.08 12.90 27.83
C SER A 642 2.26 13.69 27.28
N ALA A 643 2.23 14.07 26.00
CA ALA A 643 3.26 14.89 25.39
C ALA A 643 3.28 16.33 25.97
N LEU A 644 2.09 16.91 26.26
CA LEU A 644 1.99 18.22 26.95
C LEU A 644 2.57 18.15 28.35
N ILE A 645 2.27 17.11 29.12
CA ILE A 645 2.80 16.89 30.48
C ILE A 645 4.32 16.79 30.41
N ASP A 646 4.88 16.01 29.49
CA ASP A 646 6.35 15.87 29.33
C ASP A 646 6.98 17.24 28.96
N MET A 647 6.37 17.97 28.01
CA MET A 647 6.87 19.26 27.59
C MET A 647 6.85 20.27 28.74
N TYR A 648 5.73 20.44 29.46
CA TYR A 648 5.67 21.37 30.58
C TYR A 648 6.59 20.98 31.73
N SER A 649 6.68 19.68 32.05
CA SER A 649 7.56 19.16 33.11
C SER A 649 9.04 19.43 32.81
N LYS A 650 9.46 19.21 31.54
CA LYS A 650 10.87 19.48 31.13
C LYS A 650 11.19 20.97 31.03
N CYS A 651 10.18 21.80 30.73
CA CYS A 651 10.30 23.26 30.75
C CYS A 651 10.21 23.86 32.16
N GLY A 652 9.98 23.04 33.20
CA GLY A 652 9.87 23.50 34.58
C GLY A 652 8.54 24.09 35.01
N ASP A 653 7.53 24.11 34.14
CA ASP A 653 6.16 24.59 34.43
C ASP A 653 5.28 23.43 34.93
N ILE A 654 5.60 22.94 36.15
CA ILE A 654 4.89 21.78 36.71
C ILE A 654 3.41 22.04 37.01
N THR A 655 3.06 23.30 37.23
CA THR A 655 1.66 23.70 37.48
C THR A 655 0.79 23.50 36.27
N SER A 656 1.22 24.01 35.10
CA SER A 656 0.52 23.76 33.82
C SER A 656 0.52 22.29 33.44
N SER A 657 1.59 21.55 33.73
CA SER A 657 1.66 20.09 33.56
C SER A 657 0.58 19.37 34.34
N PHE A 658 0.40 19.72 35.63
CA PHE A 658 -0.60 19.09 36.48
C PHE A 658 -2.04 19.48 36.10
N GLU A 659 -2.24 20.72 35.64
CA GLU A 659 -3.55 21.16 35.14
C GLU A 659 -3.94 20.35 33.89
N ALA A 660 -3.04 20.16 32.95
CA ALA A 660 -3.29 19.30 31.77
C ALA A 660 -3.64 17.87 32.18
N PHE A 661 -2.93 17.31 33.16
CA PHE A 661 -3.27 15.99 33.71
C PHE A 661 -4.67 15.94 34.34
N LYS A 662 -5.09 17.00 35.05
CA LYS A 662 -6.43 17.04 35.70
C LYS A 662 -7.57 17.13 34.70
N GLN A 663 -7.39 17.86 33.60
CA GLN A 663 -8.45 18.13 32.61
C GLN A 663 -8.92 16.87 31.88
N LEU A 664 -8.07 15.83 31.80
CA LEU A 664 -8.47 14.58 31.18
C LEU A 664 -9.42 13.80 32.11
N GLU A 665 -10.66 13.55 31.65
CA GLU A 665 -11.68 12.82 32.42
C GLU A 665 -11.36 11.34 32.56
N ASN A 666 -10.91 10.71 31.48
CA ASN A 666 -10.62 9.27 31.43
C ASN A 666 -9.10 9.01 31.46
N LYS A 667 -8.59 8.55 32.59
CA LYS A 667 -7.16 8.31 32.84
C LYS A 667 -6.83 6.82 32.88
N GLN A 668 -7.09 6.13 31.77
CA GLN A 668 -6.86 4.68 31.68
C GLN A 668 -5.46 4.31 31.20
N GLY A 669 -4.76 5.18 30.50
CA GLY A 669 -3.43 4.94 29.93
C GLY A 669 -2.30 5.08 30.96
N ILE A 670 -1.47 4.05 31.07
CA ILE A 670 -0.27 4.05 31.95
C ILE A 670 0.69 5.19 31.60
N MET A 671 0.81 5.53 30.30
CA MET A 671 1.73 6.57 29.83
C MET A 671 1.46 7.93 30.45
N LEU A 672 0.18 8.28 30.63
CA LEU A 672 -0.24 9.54 31.21
C LEU A 672 0.25 9.66 32.67
N TRP A 673 0.03 8.60 33.46
CA TRP A 673 0.47 8.54 34.85
C TRP A 673 1.99 8.60 34.96
N ASN A 674 2.67 7.83 34.09
CA ASN A 674 4.12 7.81 34.04
C ASN A 674 4.71 9.19 33.76
N SER A 675 4.18 9.90 32.74
CA SER A 675 4.63 11.24 32.39
C SER A 675 4.50 12.21 33.58
N MET A 676 3.41 12.11 34.34
CA MET A 676 3.18 13.02 35.47
C MET A 676 4.03 12.64 36.70
N ILE A 677 4.14 11.33 37.03
CA ILE A 677 4.99 10.85 38.13
C ILE A 677 6.45 11.22 37.90
N VAL A 678 6.98 10.96 36.68
CA VAL A 678 8.34 11.34 36.31
C VAL A 678 8.50 12.87 36.29
N GLY A 679 7.48 13.59 35.83
CA GLY A 679 7.44 15.06 35.83
C GLY A 679 7.58 15.63 37.24
N PHE A 680 6.81 15.18 38.20
CA PHE A 680 6.93 15.58 39.60
C PHE A 680 8.31 15.20 40.18
N ALA A 681 8.74 13.95 39.96
CA ALA A 681 10.00 13.44 40.49
C ALA A 681 11.19 14.27 40.02
N LYS A 682 11.28 14.62 38.75
CA LYS A 682 12.35 15.41 38.17
C LYS A 682 12.37 16.87 38.60
N ASN A 683 11.18 17.42 38.90
CA ASN A 683 11.04 18.82 39.36
C ASN A 683 11.13 18.96 40.90
N GLY A 684 11.50 17.90 41.63
CA GLY A 684 11.72 17.94 43.07
C GLY A 684 10.45 17.79 43.93
N TYR A 685 9.27 17.50 43.31
CA TYR A 685 8.02 17.29 44.01
C TYR A 685 7.82 15.79 44.33
N ALA A 686 8.68 15.28 45.21
CA ALA A 686 8.77 13.86 45.51
C ALA A 686 7.50 13.30 46.19
N ASP A 687 6.96 14.09 47.16
CA ASP A 687 5.74 13.68 47.89
C ASP A 687 4.52 13.60 46.96
N GLU A 688 4.36 14.51 46.03
CA GLU A 688 3.32 14.51 45.03
C GLU A 688 3.48 13.35 44.05
N ALA A 689 4.72 13.02 43.64
CA ALA A 689 5.00 11.86 42.80
C ALA A 689 4.61 10.55 43.48
N LEU A 690 4.93 10.37 44.76
CA LEU A 690 4.60 9.19 45.53
C LEU A 690 3.08 9.10 45.80
N LEU A 691 2.42 10.21 46.07
CA LEU A 691 0.96 10.28 46.24
C LEU A 691 0.25 9.92 44.93
N LEU A 692 0.75 10.40 43.81
CA LEU A 692 0.19 10.09 42.49
C LEU A 692 0.36 8.61 42.13
N PHE A 693 1.52 8.02 42.49
CA PHE A 693 1.75 6.59 42.33
C PHE A 693 0.76 5.75 43.17
N GLN A 694 0.47 6.16 44.41
CA GLN A 694 -0.55 5.50 45.23
C GLN A 694 -1.92 5.59 44.58
N LYS A 695 -2.34 6.76 44.06
CA LYS A 695 -3.62 6.91 43.35
C LYS A 695 -3.72 6.06 42.10
N MET A 696 -2.61 5.88 41.37
CA MET A 696 -2.53 4.99 40.21
C MET A 696 -2.82 3.53 40.63
N GLN A 697 -2.25 3.10 41.76
CA GLN A 697 -2.52 1.74 42.29
C GLN A 697 -3.98 1.59 42.76
N GLU A 698 -4.56 2.61 43.38
CA GLU A 698 -5.97 2.63 43.77
C GLU A 698 -6.91 2.51 42.56
N SER A 699 -6.48 3.02 41.39
CA SER A 699 -7.19 2.89 40.11
C SER A 699 -6.97 1.53 39.42
N GLN A 700 -6.43 0.54 40.12
CA GLN A 700 -6.12 -0.82 39.62
C GLN A 700 -5.19 -0.88 38.40
N LEU A 701 -4.49 0.17 38.04
CA LEU A 701 -3.49 0.16 37.00
C LEU A 701 -2.20 -0.51 37.51
N LYS A 702 -1.69 -1.47 36.74
CA LYS A 702 -0.43 -2.15 37.08
C LYS A 702 0.74 -1.26 36.71
N PRO A 703 1.63 -0.92 37.68
CA PRO A 703 2.85 -0.20 37.38
C PRO A 703 3.73 -0.95 36.37
N ASP A 704 4.36 -0.22 35.49
CA ASP A 704 5.37 -0.72 34.56
C ASP A 704 6.80 -0.27 34.98
N GLU A 705 7.78 -0.58 34.15
CA GLU A 705 9.17 -0.24 34.39
C GLU A 705 9.36 1.28 34.52
N VAL A 706 8.67 2.08 33.68
CA VAL A 706 8.80 3.55 33.68
C VAL A 706 8.15 4.15 34.93
N THR A 707 7.05 3.61 35.40
CA THR A 707 6.40 4.02 36.66
C THR A 707 7.37 3.90 37.81
N LEU A 708 8.00 2.71 37.98
CA LEU A 708 8.90 2.43 39.08
C LEU A 708 10.21 3.20 38.98
N LEU A 709 10.66 3.51 37.77
CA LEU A 709 11.76 4.42 37.54
C LEU A 709 11.44 5.82 38.09
N GLY A 710 10.25 6.36 37.78
CA GLY A 710 9.81 7.67 38.32
C GLY A 710 9.76 7.69 39.85
N VAL A 711 9.23 6.61 40.46
CA VAL A 711 9.18 6.44 41.92
C VAL A 711 10.58 6.40 42.54
N LEU A 712 11.55 5.69 41.91
CA LEU A 712 12.92 5.64 42.37
C LEU A 712 13.61 7.00 42.26
N ILE A 713 13.39 7.74 41.17
CA ILE A 713 13.89 9.12 41.03
C ILE A 713 13.32 10.01 42.12
N ALA A 714 12.04 9.93 42.44
CA ALA A 714 11.44 10.69 43.54
C ALA A 714 12.07 10.35 44.88
N CYS A 715 12.27 9.07 45.18
CA CYS A 715 12.95 8.63 46.42
C CYS A 715 14.39 9.10 46.49
N ALA A 716 15.12 9.09 45.36
CA ALA A 716 16.51 9.54 45.29
C ALA A 716 16.63 11.06 45.57
N HIS A 717 15.75 11.87 45.01
CA HIS A 717 15.75 13.31 45.25
C HIS A 717 15.30 13.71 46.68
N ALA A 718 14.37 12.94 47.27
CA ALA A 718 13.91 13.18 48.64
C ALA A 718 14.78 12.50 49.71
N GLY A 719 15.80 11.72 49.33
CA GLY A 719 16.62 10.97 50.27
C GLY A 719 15.91 9.84 51.02
N LEU A 720 14.81 9.31 50.48
CA LEU A 720 13.97 8.31 51.11
C LEU A 720 14.49 6.88 50.87
N ILE A 721 15.67 6.56 51.48
CA ILE A 721 16.44 5.33 51.24
C ILE A 721 15.62 4.07 51.53
N SER A 722 14.92 4.01 52.64
CA SER A 722 14.14 2.85 53.07
C SER A 722 12.98 2.55 52.10
N MET A 723 12.33 3.60 51.61
CA MET A 723 11.25 3.49 50.64
C MET A 723 11.76 3.10 49.25
N GLY A 724 12.81 3.73 48.80
CA GLY A 724 13.40 3.40 47.49
C GLY A 724 13.93 1.97 47.43
N ARG A 725 14.54 1.45 48.50
CA ARG A 725 14.95 0.05 48.60
C ARG A 725 13.75 -0.89 48.51
N ARG A 726 12.66 -0.58 49.21
CA ARG A 726 11.44 -1.36 49.18
C ARG A 726 10.80 -1.38 47.78
N TYR A 727 10.79 -0.26 47.08
CA TYR A 727 10.27 -0.20 45.71
C TYR A 727 11.17 -0.89 44.71
N PHE A 728 12.47 -0.78 44.82
CA PHE A 728 13.42 -1.52 43.97
C PHE A 728 13.27 -3.04 44.13
N ASP A 729 13.18 -3.52 45.38
CA ASP A 729 12.91 -4.95 45.67
C ASP A 729 11.58 -5.43 45.18
N SER A 730 10.54 -4.57 45.22
CA SER A 730 9.20 -4.91 44.78
C SER A 730 9.10 -5.11 43.26
N MET A 731 10.01 -4.51 42.48
CA MET A 731 10.02 -4.71 41.02
C MET A 731 9.97 -6.18 40.64
N ASN A 732 10.86 -6.97 41.19
CA ASN A 732 10.93 -8.41 40.88
C ASN A 732 9.93 -9.24 41.69
N LYS A 733 9.81 -8.95 43.01
CA LYS A 733 9.04 -9.80 43.95
C LYS A 733 7.51 -9.62 43.81
N VAL A 734 7.05 -8.40 43.53
CA VAL A 734 5.62 -8.04 43.49
C VAL A 734 5.12 -7.86 42.07
N TYR A 735 5.88 -7.16 41.23
CA TYR A 735 5.43 -6.81 39.87
C TYR A 735 5.98 -7.74 38.77
N GLY A 736 6.97 -8.61 39.10
CA GLY A 736 7.59 -9.51 38.11
C GLY A 736 8.42 -8.77 37.04
N LEU A 737 8.82 -7.52 37.32
CA LEU A 737 9.58 -6.66 36.41
C LEU A 737 11.09 -6.83 36.68
N LYS A 738 11.87 -6.99 35.62
CA LYS A 738 13.34 -7.06 35.73
C LYS A 738 13.92 -5.65 35.74
N PRO A 739 14.69 -5.23 36.78
CA PRO A 739 15.35 -3.94 36.77
C PRO A 739 16.31 -3.80 35.58
N ARG A 740 16.26 -2.65 34.91
CA ARG A 740 17.13 -2.26 33.80
C ARG A 740 18.26 -1.36 34.33
N VAL A 741 19.22 -1.01 33.48
CA VAL A 741 20.35 -0.14 33.77
C VAL A 741 19.90 1.16 34.48
N ASP A 742 18.86 1.82 33.98
CA ASP A 742 18.33 3.07 34.53
C ASP A 742 17.85 2.92 35.98
N HIS A 743 17.20 1.78 36.31
CA HIS A 743 16.72 1.51 37.67
C HIS A 743 17.89 1.29 38.64
N TYR A 744 18.93 0.58 38.21
CA TYR A 744 20.16 0.41 38.99
C TYR A 744 20.87 1.74 39.17
N ALA A 745 20.98 2.58 38.14
CA ALA A 745 21.58 3.90 38.22
C ALA A 745 20.85 4.79 39.25
N CYS A 746 19.51 4.84 39.23
CA CYS A 746 18.70 5.57 40.20
C CYS A 746 18.84 5.01 41.63
N PHE A 747 18.94 3.67 41.76
CA PHE A 747 19.14 3.05 43.06
C PHE A 747 20.54 3.34 43.64
N ILE A 748 21.56 3.33 42.79
CA ILE A 748 22.92 3.72 43.17
C ILE A 748 22.98 5.21 43.53
N ASP A 749 22.29 6.11 42.81
CA ASP A 749 22.15 7.53 43.14
C ASP A 749 21.49 7.73 44.53
N LEU A 750 20.40 6.99 44.79
CA LEU A 750 19.70 6.99 46.06
C LEU A 750 20.65 6.60 47.23
N LEU A 751 21.37 5.48 47.09
CA LEU A 751 22.33 4.99 48.10
C LEU A 751 23.49 5.98 48.23
N GLY A 752 23.99 6.49 47.10
CA GLY A 752 25.08 7.44 47.06
C GLY A 752 24.76 8.77 47.75
N ARG A 753 23.62 9.38 47.46
CA ARG A 753 23.14 10.59 48.16
C ARG A 753 22.95 10.37 49.65
N GLY A 754 22.51 9.16 50.04
CA GLY A 754 22.34 8.81 51.45
C GLY A 754 23.62 8.41 52.17
N GLY A 755 24.79 8.46 51.52
CA GLY A 755 26.10 8.14 52.17
C GLY A 755 26.40 6.64 52.27
N HIS A 756 25.55 5.75 51.72
CA HIS A 756 25.74 4.28 51.77
C HIS A 756 26.64 3.83 50.60
N LEU A 757 27.88 4.36 50.51
CA LEU A 757 28.79 4.09 49.39
C LEU A 757 29.23 2.63 49.30
N GLU A 758 29.37 1.93 50.44
CA GLU A 758 29.72 0.50 50.47
C GLU A 758 28.66 -0.37 49.83
N GLU A 759 27.40 -0.15 50.19
CA GLU A 759 26.27 -0.86 49.62
C GLU A 759 26.10 -0.54 48.12
N ALA A 760 26.32 0.71 47.72
CA ALA A 760 26.31 1.08 46.32
C ALA A 760 27.37 0.33 45.50
N GLU A 761 28.58 0.16 46.06
CA GLU A 761 29.65 -0.60 45.45
C GLU A 761 29.33 -2.09 45.35
N GLU A 762 28.74 -2.67 46.40
CA GLU A 762 28.23 -4.06 46.36
C GLU A 762 27.19 -4.27 45.26
N VAL A 763 26.24 -3.34 45.12
CA VAL A 763 25.23 -3.38 44.04
C VAL A 763 25.90 -3.32 42.68
N ILE A 764 26.91 -2.46 42.45
CA ILE A 764 27.64 -2.39 41.18
C ILE A 764 28.35 -3.71 40.87
N ASN A 765 28.98 -4.34 41.89
CA ASN A 765 29.68 -5.60 41.73
C ASN A 765 28.72 -6.81 41.46
N GLN A 766 27.45 -6.72 41.88
CA GLN A 766 26.42 -7.75 41.69
C GLN A 766 25.54 -7.54 40.47
N LEU A 767 25.81 -6.55 39.62
CA LEU A 767 25.01 -6.28 38.43
C LEU A 767 24.98 -7.48 37.46
N PRO A 768 23.83 -7.81 36.86
CA PRO A 768 23.71 -8.91 35.89
C PRO A 768 24.31 -8.56 34.51
N PHE A 769 24.84 -7.38 34.33
CA PHE A 769 25.48 -6.84 33.12
C PHE A 769 26.72 -6.03 33.46
N ARG A 770 27.54 -5.68 32.47
CA ARG A 770 28.70 -4.81 32.68
C ARG A 770 28.22 -3.38 32.95
N PRO A 771 28.68 -2.73 34.05
CA PRO A 771 28.38 -1.35 34.35
C PRO A 771 28.79 -0.43 33.19
N ASP A 772 27.90 0.48 32.81
CA ASP A 772 28.13 1.50 31.78
C ASP A 772 28.68 2.81 32.38
N GLY A 773 28.92 3.80 31.50
CA GLY A 773 29.40 5.12 31.91
C GLY A 773 28.45 5.85 32.87
N VAL A 774 27.13 5.66 32.71
CA VAL A 774 26.13 6.33 33.58
C VAL A 774 26.25 5.84 35.02
N ILE A 775 26.37 4.54 35.23
CA ILE A 775 26.51 3.94 36.57
C ILE A 775 27.79 4.43 37.25
N TRP A 776 28.92 4.40 36.53
CA TRP A 776 30.20 4.88 37.12
C TRP A 776 30.21 6.38 37.36
N ALA A 777 29.61 7.20 36.50
CA ALA A 777 29.48 8.64 36.69
C ALA A 777 28.61 8.96 37.91
N THR A 778 27.49 8.26 38.09
CA THR A 778 26.61 8.41 39.25
C THR A 778 27.34 8.06 40.55
N TYR A 779 28.07 6.93 40.56
CA TYR A 779 28.84 6.51 41.73
C TYR A 779 30.00 7.47 42.02
N LEU A 780 30.70 7.96 41.01
CA LEU A 780 31.77 8.98 41.15
C LEU A 780 31.21 10.29 41.74
N ALA A 781 30.02 10.72 41.28
CA ALA A 781 29.37 11.91 41.85
C ALA A 781 29.02 11.74 43.33
N ALA A 782 28.55 10.53 43.70
CA ALA A 782 28.29 10.18 45.10
C ALA A 782 29.57 10.19 45.96
N CYS A 783 30.67 9.59 45.48
CA CYS A 783 31.98 9.61 46.14
C CYS A 783 32.47 11.06 46.34
N ARG A 784 32.26 11.94 45.36
CA ARG A 784 32.59 13.37 45.47
C ARG A 784 31.82 14.08 46.56
N MET A 785 30.48 13.82 46.65
CA MET A 785 29.64 14.45 47.69
C MET A 785 30.07 14.08 49.12
N HIS A 786 30.53 12.86 49.30
CA HIS A 786 30.94 12.36 50.62
C HIS A 786 32.47 12.38 50.85
N ASN A 787 33.22 13.00 49.94
CA ASN A 787 34.70 13.12 50.00
C ASN A 787 35.46 11.77 50.14
N ASP A 788 34.89 10.70 49.53
CA ASP A 788 35.56 9.38 49.51
C ASP A 788 36.48 9.30 48.27
N GLU A 789 37.76 9.68 48.50
CA GLU A 789 38.77 9.73 47.43
C GLU A 789 39.15 8.34 46.91
N GLU A 790 39.22 7.32 47.79
CA GLU A 790 39.68 5.98 47.41
C GLU A 790 38.70 5.30 46.44
N ARG A 791 37.42 5.26 46.79
CA ARG A 791 36.37 4.72 45.91
C ARG A 791 36.17 5.57 44.66
N GLY A 792 36.27 6.89 44.82
CA GLY A 792 36.22 7.85 43.73
C GLY A 792 37.31 7.62 42.67
N LYS A 793 38.55 7.31 43.07
CA LYS A 793 39.63 6.98 42.11
C LYS A 793 39.34 5.73 41.29
N VAL A 794 38.75 4.70 41.90
CA VAL A 794 38.38 3.48 41.20
C VAL A 794 37.28 3.77 40.17
N ALA A 795 36.25 4.50 40.57
CA ALA A 795 35.15 4.90 39.67
C ALA A 795 35.65 5.79 38.51
N ALA A 796 36.53 6.76 38.82
CA ALA A 796 37.14 7.64 37.84
C ALA A 796 37.94 6.89 36.77
N LYS A 797 38.75 5.91 37.19
CA LYS A 797 39.54 5.08 36.27
C LYS A 797 38.64 4.30 35.35
N LYS A 798 37.57 3.68 35.86
CA LYS A 798 36.60 2.90 35.08
C LYS A 798 35.85 3.79 34.11
N LEU A 799 35.43 4.97 34.53
CA LEU A 799 34.72 5.91 33.69
C LEU A 799 35.62 6.44 32.56
N ALA A 800 36.88 6.75 32.83
CA ALA A 800 37.83 7.19 31.81
C ALA A 800 38.14 6.09 30.76
N GLU A 801 38.14 4.81 31.18
CA GLU A 801 38.30 3.65 30.27
C GLU A 801 37.10 3.51 29.33
N LEU A 802 35.87 3.82 29.79
CA LEU A 802 34.64 3.67 29.05
C LEU A 802 34.32 4.86 28.15
N GLU A 803 34.56 6.08 28.64
CA GLU A 803 34.19 7.32 27.99
C GLU A 803 35.34 8.33 27.90
N PRO A 804 36.39 8.03 27.15
CA PRO A 804 37.56 8.92 27.06
C PRO A 804 37.27 10.25 26.36
N GLU A 805 36.23 10.35 25.57
CA GLU A 805 35.85 11.57 24.82
C GLU A 805 34.85 12.44 25.59
N ASN A 806 34.32 12.00 26.73
CA ASN A 806 33.32 12.73 27.49
C ASN A 806 33.97 13.77 28.42
N SER A 807 33.74 15.05 28.16
CA SER A 807 34.28 16.15 28.98
C SER A 807 33.81 16.10 30.44
N SER A 808 32.61 15.59 30.72
CA SER A 808 32.04 15.47 32.07
C SER A 808 32.90 14.54 32.96
N THR A 809 33.48 13.48 32.40
CA THR A 809 34.38 12.56 33.11
C THR A 809 35.55 13.29 33.72
N TYR A 810 36.27 14.09 32.93
CA TYR A 810 37.44 14.85 33.40
C TYR A 810 37.06 15.92 34.42
N VAL A 811 35.91 16.54 34.27
CA VAL A 811 35.38 17.55 35.20
C VAL A 811 35.07 16.92 36.57
N LEU A 812 34.38 15.76 36.58
CA LEU A 812 34.05 15.04 37.80
C LEU A 812 35.28 14.55 38.52
N VAL A 813 36.27 14.00 37.80
CA VAL A 813 37.57 13.56 38.37
C VAL A 813 38.34 14.74 38.95
N SER A 814 38.47 15.84 38.20
CA SER A 814 39.12 17.06 38.68
C SER A 814 38.42 17.62 39.93
N GLY A 815 37.09 17.60 39.97
CA GLY A 815 36.28 18.07 41.10
C GLY A 815 36.43 17.16 42.33
N LEU A 816 36.55 15.84 42.17
CA LEU A 816 36.83 14.90 43.27
C LEU A 816 38.18 15.24 43.95
N HIS A 817 39.25 15.38 43.16
CA HIS A 817 40.58 15.69 43.67
C HIS A 817 40.63 17.09 44.29
N ALA A 818 39.93 18.07 43.72
CA ALA A 818 39.83 19.40 44.29
C ALA A 818 39.11 19.40 45.64
N ALA A 819 38.02 18.65 45.80
CA ALA A 819 37.28 18.49 47.05
C ALA A 819 38.14 17.83 48.14
N ALA A 820 39.01 16.91 47.78
CA ALA A 820 39.99 16.29 48.69
C ALA A 820 41.26 17.16 48.98
N GLY A 821 41.35 18.37 48.42
CA GLY A 821 42.53 19.25 48.56
C GLY A 821 43.69 18.86 47.66
N ASN A 822 43.61 17.88 46.82
CA ASN A 822 44.64 17.34 45.93
C ASN A 822 44.77 18.11 44.62
N TRP A 823 45.15 19.39 44.68
CA TRP A 823 45.17 20.28 43.49
C TRP A 823 46.13 19.85 42.39
N GLY A 824 47.18 19.11 42.73
CA GLY A 824 48.07 18.51 41.72
C GLY A 824 47.38 17.52 40.81
N GLU A 825 46.65 16.57 41.37
CA GLU A 825 45.91 15.57 40.65
C GLU A 825 44.72 16.19 39.89
N ALA A 826 44.05 17.18 40.47
CA ALA A 826 43.01 17.94 39.79
C ALA A 826 43.51 18.62 38.51
N LYS A 827 44.74 19.16 38.54
CA LYS A 827 45.41 19.76 37.38
C LYS A 827 45.76 18.70 36.33
N ILE A 828 46.27 17.54 36.72
CA ILE A 828 46.60 16.42 35.83
C ILE A 828 45.35 15.97 35.08
N ALA A 829 44.20 15.84 35.75
CA ALA A 829 42.93 15.48 35.09
C ALA A 829 42.52 16.51 34.02
N ARG A 830 42.76 17.80 34.29
CA ARG A 830 42.48 18.88 33.31
C ARG A 830 43.49 18.90 32.15
N GLU A 831 44.73 18.56 32.38
CA GLU A 831 45.75 18.40 31.35
C GLU A 831 45.44 17.21 30.45
N ALA A 832 45.07 16.08 31.00
CA ALA A 832 44.61 14.90 30.25
C ALA A 832 43.38 15.22 29.34
N MET A 833 42.43 16.03 29.81
CA MET A 833 41.33 16.53 28.99
C MET A 833 41.79 17.31 27.76
N ARG A 834 42.83 18.16 27.93
CA ARG A 834 43.42 18.95 26.83
C ARG A 834 44.21 18.07 25.87
N GLU A 835 45.00 17.13 26.36
CA GLU A 835 45.78 16.18 25.56
C GLU A 835 44.86 15.34 24.65
N ASN A 836 43.72 14.89 25.17
CA ASN A 836 42.72 14.17 24.43
C ASN A 836 41.84 15.07 23.53
N ARG A 837 42.12 16.37 23.46
CA ARG A 837 41.37 17.38 22.67
C ARG A 837 39.89 17.44 23.00
N VAL A 838 39.51 17.08 24.20
CA VAL A 838 38.11 17.14 24.64
C VAL A 838 37.83 18.56 25.12
N THR A 839 36.85 19.20 24.49
CA THR A 839 36.41 20.57 24.82
C THR A 839 35.14 20.52 25.66
N LYS A 840 35.13 21.24 26.76
CA LYS A 840 33.91 21.42 27.57
C LYS A 840 33.02 22.43 26.88
N PHE A 841 31.75 22.10 26.69
CA PHE A 841 30.74 23.10 26.31
C PHE A 841 30.62 24.13 27.44
N PRO A 842 30.75 25.42 27.16
CA PRO A 842 30.64 26.44 28.21
C PRO A 842 29.21 26.45 28.77
N GLY A 843 29.05 26.64 30.05
CA GLY A 843 27.76 26.85 30.69
C GLY A 843 27.09 28.08 30.05
N CYS A 844 25.88 27.95 29.62
CA CYS A 844 25.11 29.03 29.01
C CYS A 844 23.76 29.16 29.69
N SER A 845 23.24 30.38 29.74
CA SER A 845 21.86 30.68 30.09
C SER A 845 21.27 31.55 29.02
N TRP A 846 19.93 31.45 28.85
CA TRP A 846 19.24 32.32 27.91
C TRP A 846 17.98 32.87 28.53
N VAL A 847 17.58 34.03 28.03
CA VAL A 847 16.33 34.69 28.39
C VAL A 847 15.65 35.19 27.13
N THR A 848 14.34 34.96 27.05
CA THR A 848 13.52 35.42 25.94
C THR A 848 12.68 36.62 26.42
N VAL A 849 12.90 37.77 25.79
CA VAL A 849 12.12 38.98 26.04
C VAL A 849 11.38 39.36 24.76
N GLY A 850 10.06 39.29 24.77
CA GLY A 850 9.27 39.33 23.55
C GLY A 850 9.60 38.15 22.62
N ASN A 851 9.92 38.39 21.34
CA ASN A 851 10.31 37.36 20.36
C ASN A 851 11.86 37.26 20.16
N LYS A 852 12.66 37.81 21.08
CA LYS A 852 14.12 37.83 20.97
C LYS A 852 14.74 37.04 22.11
N THR A 853 15.43 35.96 21.81
CA THR A 853 16.19 35.18 22.77
C THR A 853 17.64 35.67 22.80
N SER A 854 18.10 36.02 23.98
CA SER A 854 19.50 36.44 24.24
C SER A 854 20.19 35.33 25.01
N LEU A 855 21.35 34.85 24.49
CA LEU A 855 22.18 33.83 25.09
C LEU A 855 23.29 34.50 25.88
N PHE A 856 23.53 34.03 27.08
CA PHE A 856 24.61 34.49 27.96
C PHE A 856 25.57 33.35 28.30
N LEU A 857 26.81 33.55 28.03
CA LEU A 857 27.92 32.70 28.48
C LEU A 857 28.61 33.29 29.70
N VAL A 858 29.38 32.49 30.41
CA VAL A 858 30.18 32.98 31.55
C VAL A 858 31.08 34.12 31.08
N GLN A 859 30.99 35.30 31.74
CA GLN A 859 31.71 36.51 31.41
C GLN A 859 31.46 37.09 30.01
N ASP A 860 30.33 36.75 29.34
CA ASP A 860 29.98 37.29 28.05
C ASP A 860 29.53 38.76 28.17
N LYS A 861 30.20 39.64 27.43
CA LYS A 861 29.85 41.07 27.33
C LYS A 861 29.26 41.48 26.00
N LYS A 862 28.78 40.50 25.22
CA LYS A 862 28.22 40.74 23.86
C LYS A 862 26.84 41.37 23.85
N HIS A 863 26.10 41.23 24.95
CA HIS A 863 24.76 41.83 25.01
C HIS A 863 24.84 43.36 25.05
N PRO A 864 23.99 44.11 24.31
CA PRO A 864 24.01 45.58 24.34
C PRO A 864 23.93 46.18 25.74
N ASP A 865 23.11 45.58 26.61
CA ASP A 865 22.88 46.03 27.99
C ASP A 865 23.75 45.34 29.02
N SER A 866 24.86 44.69 28.59
CA SER A 866 25.72 43.90 29.49
C SER A 866 26.20 44.62 30.71
N LEU A 867 26.56 45.91 30.59
CA LEU A 867 27.00 46.71 31.73
C LEU A 867 25.92 46.84 32.80
N SER A 868 24.71 47.22 32.41
CA SER A 868 23.56 47.38 33.34
C SER A 868 23.13 46.02 33.96
N ILE A 869 23.28 44.91 33.20
CA ILE A 869 22.97 43.57 33.67
C ILE A 869 23.98 43.15 34.75
N TYR A 870 25.30 43.36 34.52
CA TYR A 870 26.32 43.02 35.51
C TYR A 870 26.28 43.92 36.72
N GLU A 871 26.02 45.24 36.58
CA GLU A 871 25.79 46.13 37.74
C GLU A 871 24.64 45.64 38.63
N LYS A 872 23.54 45.23 38.03
CA LYS A 872 22.40 44.67 38.77
C LYS A 872 22.72 43.32 39.43
N LEU A 873 23.50 42.47 38.79
CA LEU A 873 23.96 41.20 39.34
C LEU A 873 24.90 41.44 40.52
N ASP A 874 25.81 42.41 40.43
CA ASP A 874 26.71 42.77 41.51
C ASP A 874 25.96 43.37 42.71
N ASP A 875 24.94 44.22 42.46
CA ASP A 875 24.04 44.74 43.50
C ASP A 875 23.28 43.61 44.22
N LEU A 876 22.73 42.66 43.49
CA LEU A 876 22.02 41.48 44.03
C LEU A 876 22.96 40.59 44.83
N THR A 877 24.13 40.30 44.29
CA THR A 877 25.16 39.51 44.99
C THR A 877 25.62 40.19 46.25
N GLY A 878 25.76 41.52 46.22
CA GLY A 878 26.08 42.31 47.37
C GLY A 878 25.00 42.35 48.46
N MET A 879 23.72 42.29 48.05
CA MET A 879 22.59 42.14 48.98
C MET A 879 22.56 40.77 49.65
N MET A 880 22.77 39.71 48.85
CA MET A 880 22.80 38.31 49.33
C MET A 880 23.92 38.07 50.33
N LYS A 881 25.09 38.69 50.14
CA LYS A 881 26.23 38.58 51.03
C LYS A 881 26.03 39.34 52.39
N LYS A 882 25.04 40.20 52.48
CA LYS A 882 24.72 40.95 53.75
C LYS A 882 23.73 40.17 54.63
N ASP A 883 22.99 39.19 54.06
CA ASP A 883 21.97 38.47 54.83
C ASP A 883 22.46 37.12 55.41
N ASP A 884 23.64 36.62 55.04
CA ASP A 884 24.10 35.31 55.49
C ASP A 884 25.56 35.30 55.90
N ASP A 885 25.87 34.79 57.11
CA ASP A 885 27.17 34.38 57.61
C ASP A 885 27.71 33.19 56.77
N ILE A 886 28.17 33.44 55.55
CA ILE A 886 28.69 32.39 54.65
C ILE A 886 30.17 32.73 54.32
N GLU A 887 31.05 32.67 55.28
CA GLU A 887 32.51 32.67 55.05
C GLU A 887 33.02 31.34 54.44
N GLU A 888 32.27 30.23 54.48
CA GLU A 888 32.66 28.91 53.98
C GLU A 888 32.33 28.65 52.53
N TYR A 889 31.37 29.36 51.91
CA TYR A 889 30.96 29.18 50.51
C TYR A 889 31.80 29.98 49.49
N ASP A 890 32.46 31.06 49.92
CA ASP A 890 33.28 31.89 49.03
C ASP A 890 34.58 31.23 48.56
N MET A 891 35.08 30.18 49.22
CA MET A 891 36.25 29.42 48.78
C MET A 891 35.89 28.39 47.68
N LEU A 892 34.72 27.88 47.68
CA LEU A 892 34.25 26.90 46.66
C LEU A 892 33.86 27.58 45.33
N ILE A 893 33.23 28.75 45.40
CA ILE A 893 32.81 29.51 44.21
C ILE A 893 34.02 30.18 43.52
N SER A 894 34.99 30.66 44.27
CA SER A 894 36.20 31.26 43.70
C SER A 894 37.11 30.23 43.00
N ALA A 895 37.10 28.97 43.43
CA ALA A 895 37.85 27.89 42.76
C ALA A 895 37.20 27.44 41.43
N GLU A 896 35.89 27.56 41.30
CA GLU A 896 35.19 27.26 40.05
C GLU A 896 35.16 28.43 39.04
N MET A 897 35.35 29.69 39.49
CA MET A 897 35.38 30.90 38.64
C MET A 897 36.73 31.14 37.93
N PHE A 898 37.81 30.47 38.31
CA PHE A 898 39.18 30.67 37.73
C PHE A 898 39.63 29.57 36.77
N THR A 899 38.73 28.64 36.35
CA THR A 899 39.01 27.64 35.33
C THR A 899 37.89 27.63 34.29
#